data_ecc291e72ec1263b16aa51d32d336ad3
#
_entry.id   ecc291e72ec1263b16aa51d32d336ad3
#
_cell.length_a   1.000
_cell.length_b   1.000
_cell.length_c   1.000
_cell.angle_alpha   90.00
_cell.angle_beta   90.00
_cell.angle_gamma   90.00
#
_symmetry.space_group_name_H-M   'P 1'
#
loop_
_entity.id
_entity.type
_entity.pdbx_description
1 polymer ?
#
loop_
_entity_poly.entity_id
_entity_poly.type
_entity_poly.pdbx_seq_one_letter_code
_entity_poly.pdbx_strand_id
1 'polypeptide(L)'
;MAGVNEIRSTFLDYFRKNGHEIVPSSPLVPRNDPTLMFTNAGMVQFKNVFTGLEHRAYNRATTSQKCVRAGGKHNDLDNVGYTARHHTFFEMLGNFSFGDYFKEDAISFAWNLITKEFGLPKDKLLVTVYHTDEDAANYWKKIAGLSDDRIIRIATSDNFWAMGDTGPCGPCSEIFFDHGDHIWGGPPGSPDEDGDRFIEIWNLVFMQFEQVTPDQRIDLPRPSIDTGMGLERVAAVLQGVHDNYDIDLFKALIRASEEATGIKAEGDFRASHRVIADHLRASSFLIADGVLPSNEGRGYVLRRIMRRAMRHAQLLGAKEPLMWRLLPALIREMGQAYPELIRAEALISETLKLEETRFRKTLERGLGLLSDASEKLVEGDRLDGETAFKLYDTYGFPLDLTQDALRQRGITVDTDGFSTAMERQKAEARANWAGSGEAATETIWFGIKDKVGATEFLGYETESAEGVIAALVRDGAEVQSASEGETVAVVVNQTPFYGESGGQQGDTGTISGEGFVITIKDTHKKGEGVFVHIGEVAKGTAKTGEAVELKVDSDRRTRIRSNHSATHLLHEALRETLGSHVAQKGSLVAPDRLRFDFSHPKPISAEELAKVENMANEIILQNAPVSTRLMAVDDAIAEGAMALFGEKYGDEVRVVSMGTAKHGPKSGKAYSVELCGGTHVRQTGDIGLVRIVSEGAVAAGVRRMEALTGEAARLYLEEQDERVKAIASALKTTPAEALERVNALMDERKKLERELSDARKKLALGGGSSEGGSAVEAVNGVNFLGKVVTGVSPRDLKPLADEGKKQVGSGVVLFIGVGEDGKASAVAAVTEDMVGRFSAVDLVRAASAALGGAGGGGRPDMAQAGGPDGDKADAAIAAVKALIV
;
A
#
# COMPACT_ATOMS: atom_id res chain seq x y z
N MET A 1 14.43 -39.15 5.79
CA MET A 1 13.77 -38.39 4.74
C MET A 1 14.27 -36.97 4.85
N ALA A 2 14.77 -36.40 3.76
CA ALA A 2 15.34 -35.08 3.76
C ALA A 2 14.23 -34.03 3.98
N GLY A 3 14.43 -33.11 4.92
CA GLY A 3 13.53 -31.97 5.12
C GLY A 3 13.66 -30.93 4.03
N VAL A 4 12.68 -30.05 3.89
CA VAL A 4 12.64 -28.98 2.86
C VAL A 4 13.93 -28.14 2.87
N ASN A 5 14.44 -27.79 4.06
CA ASN A 5 15.70 -27.04 4.20
C ASN A 5 16.93 -27.81 3.69
N GLU A 6 16.99 -29.12 3.92
CA GLU A 6 18.05 -29.99 3.42
C GLU A 6 17.99 -30.15 1.89
N ILE A 7 16.78 -30.28 1.33
CA ILE A 7 16.58 -30.37 -0.14
C ILE A 7 17.07 -29.08 -0.80
N ARG A 8 16.69 -27.93 -0.28
CA ARG A 8 17.11 -26.60 -0.75
C ARG A 8 18.64 -26.49 -0.73
N SER A 9 19.28 -26.80 0.39
CA SER A 9 20.74 -26.70 0.51
C SER A 9 21.45 -27.72 -0.37
N THR A 10 20.94 -28.94 -0.52
CA THR A 10 21.52 -29.97 -1.41
C THR A 10 21.50 -29.50 -2.86
N PHE A 11 20.39 -28.89 -3.32
CA PHE A 11 20.31 -28.34 -4.68
C PHE A 11 21.36 -27.23 -4.90
N LEU A 12 21.41 -26.26 -4.01
CA LEU A 12 22.34 -25.12 -4.14
C LEU A 12 23.79 -25.59 -4.07
N ASP A 13 24.12 -26.48 -3.15
CA ASP A 13 25.46 -27.03 -2.99
C ASP A 13 25.91 -27.90 -4.18
N TYR A 14 24.96 -28.66 -4.77
CA TYR A 14 25.24 -29.43 -5.98
C TYR A 14 25.69 -28.52 -7.13
N PHE A 15 24.92 -27.45 -7.39
CA PHE A 15 25.27 -26.53 -8.45
C PHE A 15 26.51 -25.68 -8.13
N ARG A 16 26.73 -25.30 -6.88
CA ARG A 16 27.97 -24.65 -6.44
C ARG A 16 29.21 -25.52 -6.75
N LYS A 17 29.15 -26.81 -6.43
CA LYS A 17 30.21 -27.78 -6.75
C LYS A 17 30.46 -27.90 -8.25
N ASN A 18 29.47 -27.57 -9.08
CA ASN A 18 29.54 -27.55 -10.53
C ASN A 18 29.78 -26.14 -11.11
N GLY A 19 30.34 -25.23 -10.32
CA GLY A 19 30.81 -23.92 -10.75
C GLY A 19 29.74 -22.83 -10.89
N HIS A 20 28.56 -22.99 -10.27
CA HIS A 20 27.51 -21.98 -10.23
C HIS A 20 27.68 -21.10 -8.99
N GLU A 21 27.48 -19.80 -9.17
CA GLU A 21 27.37 -18.85 -8.06
C GLU A 21 26.01 -19.02 -7.34
N ILE A 22 26.03 -19.12 -6.03
CA ILE A 22 24.79 -19.12 -5.25
C ILE A 22 24.29 -17.68 -5.13
N VAL A 23 23.20 -17.37 -5.79
CA VAL A 23 22.61 -16.03 -5.78
C VAL A 23 21.40 -16.03 -4.84
N PRO A 24 21.33 -15.09 -3.88
CA PRO A 24 20.18 -14.95 -3.00
C PRO A 24 18.87 -14.73 -3.78
N SER A 25 17.75 -15.14 -3.19
CA SER A 25 16.43 -14.84 -3.74
C SER A 25 16.23 -13.34 -3.91
N SER A 26 15.77 -12.91 -5.06
CA SER A 26 15.32 -11.53 -5.22
C SER A 26 14.02 -11.28 -4.47
N PRO A 27 13.67 -10.01 -4.15
CA PRO A 27 12.39 -9.66 -3.59
C PRO A 27 11.20 -10.11 -4.46
N LEU A 28 10.08 -10.37 -3.83
CA LEU A 28 8.81 -10.68 -4.52
C LEU A 28 8.28 -9.52 -5.37
N VAL A 29 8.68 -8.29 -5.03
CA VAL A 29 8.37 -7.10 -5.83
C VAL A 29 9.52 -6.86 -6.81
N PRO A 30 9.35 -7.17 -8.11
CA PRO A 30 10.41 -6.96 -9.09
C PRO A 30 10.67 -5.46 -9.28
N ARG A 31 11.95 -5.07 -9.20
CA ARG A 31 12.34 -3.65 -9.32
C ARG A 31 12.54 -3.22 -10.76
N ASN A 32 12.98 -4.16 -11.60
CA ASN A 32 13.40 -3.89 -12.98
C ASN A 32 12.37 -4.32 -14.02
N ASP A 33 11.15 -4.67 -13.60
CA ASP A 33 10.08 -5.06 -14.50
C ASP A 33 8.72 -4.48 -14.04
N PRO A 34 8.30 -3.32 -14.57
CA PRO A 34 7.03 -2.71 -14.22
C PRO A 34 5.81 -3.49 -14.74
N THR A 35 6.03 -4.46 -15.64
CA THR A 35 4.95 -5.28 -16.21
C THR A 35 4.52 -6.42 -15.29
N LEU A 36 5.37 -6.83 -14.35
CA LEU A 36 5.11 -7.87 -13.38
C LEU A 36 4.67 -7.30 -12.03
N MET A 37 3.56 -7.80 -11.51
CA MET A 37 3.16 -7.47 -10.13
C MET A 37 4.09 -8.09 -9.10
N PHE A 38 4.43 -9.38 -9.29
CA PHE A 38 5.29 -10.13 -8.40
C PHE A 38 6.26 -11.00 -9.18
N THR A 39 7.39 -11.33 -8.55
CA THR A 39 8.32 -12.33 -9.04
C THR A 39 7.61 -13.69 -9.07
N ASN A 40 7.43 -14.24 -10.26
CA ASN A 40 6.66 -15.47 -10.51
C ASN A 40 7.50 -16.63 -11.02
N ALA A 41 8.80 -16.39 -11.28
CA ALA A 41 9.76 -17.39 -11.74
C ALA A 41 11.19 -17.03 -11.33
N GLY A 42 12.08 -18.04 -11.28
CA GLY A 42 13.48 -17.88 -10.87
C GLY A 42 14.29 -16.95 -11.77
N MET A 43 13.97 -16.92 -13.05
CA MET A 43 14.69 -16.12 -14.03
C MET A 43 14.43 -14.61 -13.98
N VAL A 44 13.39 -14.16 -13.28
CA VAL A 44 12.97 -12.73 -13.28
C VAL A 44 14.12 -11.81 -12.87
N GLN A 45 14.91 -12.18 -11.87
CA GLN A 45 16.08 -11.40 -11.45
C GLN A 45 17.23 -11.39 -12.45
N PHE A 46 17.21 -12.28 -13.44
CA PHE A 46 18.25 -12.43 -14.46
C PHE A 46 17.79 -12.02 -15.88
N LYS A 47 16.57 -11.50 -16.02
CA LYS A 47 16.01 -11.09 -17.32
C LYS A 47 16.99 -10.26 -18.15
N ASN A 48 17.58 -9.24 -17.55
CA ASN A 48 18.52 -8.34 -18.22
C ASN A 48 19.87 -9.01 -18.53
N VAL A 49 20.23 -10.07 -17.79
CA VAL A 49 21.45 -10.85 -18.08
C VAL A 49 21.25 -11.71 -19.32
N PHE A 50 20.08 -12.34 -19.48
CA PHE A 50 19.74 -13.13 -20.66
C PHE A 50 19.68 -12.29 -21.94
N THR A 51 19.13 -11.08 -21.85
CA THR A 51 19.05 -10.14 -22.99
C THR A 51 20.35 -9.39 -23.26
N GLY A 52 21.37 -9.58 -22.42
CA GLY A 52 22.66 -8.89 -22.55
C GLY A 52 22.67 -7.43 -22.09
N LEU A 53 21.58 -6.95 -21.50
CA LEU A 53 21.47 -5.61 -20.94
C LEU A 53 22.21 -5.43 -19.61
N GLU A 54 22.50 -6.54 -18.92
CA GLU A 54 23.22 -6.56 -17.64
C GLU A 54 24.34 -7.61 -17.71
N HIS A 55 25.52 -7.29 -17.17
CA HIS A 55 26.62 -8.21 -17.01
C HIS A 55 26.87 -8.51 -15.54
N ARG A 56 27.08 -9.79 -15.23
CA ARG A 56 27.43 -10.27 -13.89
C ARG A 56 28.88 -10.78 -13.89
N ALA A 57 29.53 -10.82 -12.73
CA ALA A 57 30.87 -11.36 -12.55
C ALA A 57 30.96 -12.90 -12.78
N TYR A 58 29.81 -13.53 -12.98
CA TYR A 58 29.66 -14.97 -13.16
C TYR A 58 28.82 -15.29 -14.41
N ASN A 59 29.06 -16.43 -15.03
CA ASN A 59 28.30 -16.93 -16.19
C ASN A 59 27.36 -18.07 -15.83
N ARG A 60 27.38 -18.55 -14.58
CA ARG A 60 26.51 -19.59 -14.03
C ARG A 60 25.97 -19.14 -12.69
N ALA A 61 24.70 -19.36 -12.46
CA ALA A 61 24.08 -19.05 -11.18
C ALA A 61 23.15 -20.17 -10.71
N THR A 62 22.91 -20.24 -9.40
CA THR A 62 21.86 -21.07 -8.80
C THR A 62 21.17 -20.31 -7.71
N THR A 63 19.86 -20.50 -7.57
CA THR A 63 19.07 -19.82 -6.54
C THR A 63 17.88 -20.65 -6.08
N SER A 64 17.42 -20.41 -4.86
CA SER A 64 16.06 -20.74 -4.41
C SER A 64 15.26 -19.45 -4.41
N GLN A 65 14.48 -19.20 -5.47
CA GLN A 65 13.73 -17.97 -5.65
C GLN A 65 12.35 -18.07 -5.04
N LYS A 66 12.02 -17.10 -4.20
CA LYS A 66 10.64 -16.86 -3.73
C LYS A 66 9.77 -16.44 -4.90
N CYS A 67 8.64 -17.08 -5.08
CA CYS A 67 7.68 -16.79 -6.15
C CYS A 67 6.28 -16.61 -5.61
N VAL A 68 5.51 -15.70 -6.23
CA VAL A 68 4.07 -15.51 -5.94
C VAL A 68 3.28 -15.55 -7.24
N ARG A 69 2.23 -16.39 -7.26
CA ARG A 69 1.24 -16.51 -8.34
C ARG A 69 -0.17 -16.28 -7.80
N ALA A 70 -0.58 -15.01 -7.74
CA ALA A 70 -1.86 -14.59 -7.15
C ALA A 70 -2.59 -13.52 -7.98
N GLY A 71 -2.32 -13.45 -9.28
CA GLY A 71 -2.97 -12.49 -10.18
C GLY A 71 -2.37 -12.48 -11.58
N GLY A 72 -3.04 -11.85 -12.52
CA GLY A 72 -2.63 -11.78 -13.92
C GLY A 72 -2.77 -13.12 -14.64
N LYS A 73 -1.83 -13.40 -15.56
CA LYS A 73 -1.83 -14.62 -16.41
C LYS A 73 -1.61 -15.91 -15.60
N HIS A 74 -0.92 -15.80 -14.44
CA HIS A 74 -0.66 -16.92 -13.52
C HIS A 74 -1.39 -16.65 -12.21
N ASN A 75 -2.59 -17.22 -12.05
CA ASN A 75 -3.40 -17.07 -10.85
C ASN A 75 -3.78 -18.45 -10.30
N ASP A 76 -3.06 -18.89 -9.27
CA ASP A 76 -3.30 -20.16 -8.60
C ASP A 76 -4.22 -20.03 -7.35
N LEU A 77 -4.61 -18.79 -7.01
CA LEU A 77 -5.32 -18.48 -5.76
C LEU A 77 -6.57 -19.33 -5.52
N ASP A 78 -7.37 -19.54 -6.58
CA ASP A 78 -8.66 -20.24 -6.46
C ASP A 78 -8.50 -21.75 -6.25
N ASN A 79 -7.34 -22.32 -6.63
CA ASN A 79 -7.00 -23.73 -6.50
C ASN A 79 -6.34 -24.08 -5.16
N VAL A 80 -5.81 -23.08 -4.47
CA VAL A 80 -5.10 -23.24 -3.19
C VAL A 80 -6.01 -23.85 -2.13
N GLY A 81 -5.54 -24.92 -1.50
CA GLY A 81 -6.22 -25.67 -0.46
C GLY A 81 -7.11 -26.82 -0.99
N TYR A 82 -7.50 -26.79 -2.27
CA TYR A 82 -8.37 -27.77 -2.90
C TYR A 82 -7.65 -28.77 -3.82
N THR A 83 -6.47 -28.41 -4.30
CA THR A 83 -5.59 -29.27 -5.10
C THR A 83 -4.33 -29.64 -4.30
N ALA A 84 -3.64 -30.68 -4.73
CA ALA A 84 -2.45 -31.19 -4.05
C ALA A 84 -1.18 -30.35 -4.30
N ARG A 85 -1.15 -29.52 -5.35
CA ARG A 85 0.08 -28.95 -5.91
C ARG A 85 0.10 -27.43 -6.16
N HIS A 86 -1.02 -26.72 -5.97
CA HIS A 86 -1.08 -25.28 -6.22
C HIS A 86 -0.88 -24.47 -4.95
N HIS A 87 -0.02 -23.45 -5.05
CA HIS A 87 0.33 -22.56 -3.96
C HIS A 87 0.32 -21.11 -4.42
N THR A 88 -0.08 -20.20 -3.55
CA THR A 88 0.06 -18.77 -3.80
C THR A 88 1.52 -18.34 -3.73
N PHE A 89 2.23 -18.82 -2.73
CA PHE A 89 3.68 -18.66 -2.54
C PHE A 89 4.36 -20.02 -2.66
N PHE A 90 5.45 -20.08 -3.40
CA PHE A 90 6.29 -21.28 -3.51
C PHE A 90 7.74 -20.91 -3.75
N GLU A 91 8.62 -21.86 -3.55
CA GLU A 91 10.05 -21.71 -3.84
C GLU A 91 10.40 -22.39 -5.14
N MET A 92 11.07 -21.66 -6.04
CA MET A 92 11.57 -22.20 -7.29
C MET A 92 13.09 -22.35 -7.22
N LEU A 93 13.56 -23.58 -7.19
CA LEU A 93 14.96 -23.91 -7.31
C LEU A 93 15.38 -23.80 -8.78
N GLY A 94 16.42 -23.04 -9.07
CA GLY A 94 16.86 -22.82 -10.44
C GLY A 94 18.37 -22.84 -10.59
N ASN A 95 18.84 -23.35 -11.73
CA ASN A 95 20.19 -23.17 -12.21
C ASN A 95 20.16 -22.50 -13.56
N PHE A 96 21.13 -21.62 -13.78
CA PHE A 96 21.17 -20.69 -14.90
C PHE A 96 22.56 -20.75 -15.58
N SER A 97 22.53 -20.66 -16.92
CA SER A 97 23.74 -20.44 -17.72
C SER A 97 23.52 -19.25 -18.63
N PHE A 98 24.42 -18.30 -18.56
CA PHE A 98 24.40 -17.08 -19.38
C PHE A 98 25.36 -17.22 -20.56
N GLY A 99 25.06 -18.18 -21.42
CA GLY A 99 25.88 -18.50 -22.59
C GLY A 99 27.17 -19.23 -22.29
N ASP A 100 27.29 -19.98 -21.20
CA ASP A 100 28.46 -20.76 -20.82
C ASP A 100 28.28 -22.25 -21.14
N TYR A 101 27.13 -22.84 -20.79
CA TYR A 101 26.73 -24.18 -21.23
C TYR A 101 25.29 -24.17 -21.73
N PHE A 102 24.93 -25.26 -22.45
CA PHE A 102 23.59 -25.37 -23.03
C PHE A 102 22.95 -26.74 -22.78
N LYS A 103 22.09 -27.24 -23.66
CA LYS A 103 21.20 -28.40 -23.48
C LYS A 103 21.87 -29.63 -22.89
N GLU A 104 23.03 -30.06 -23.44
CA GLU A 104 23.70 -31.29 -23.03
C GLU A 104 24.11 -31.29 -21.56
N ASP A 105 24.75 -30.19 -21.13
CA ASP A 105 25.19 -30.05 -19.75
C ASP A 105 23.99 -29.85 -18.80
N ALA A 106 22.99 -29.03 -19.21
CA ALA A 106 21.78 -28.82 -18.43
C ALA A 106 21.06 -30.14 -18.13
N ILE A 107 20.84 -30.96 -19.15
CA ILE A 107 20.23 -32.30 -19.01
C ILE A 107 21.10 -33.22 -18.14
N SER A 108 22.43 -33.18 -18.33
CA SER A 108 23.37 -33.96 -17.53
C SER A 108 23.30 -33.57 -16.04
N PHE A 109 23.33 -32.29 -15.72
CA PHE A 109 23.21 -31.79 -14.34
C PHE A 109 21.89 -32.21 -13.74
N ALA A 110 20.76 -31.98 -14.45
CA ALA A 110 19.44 -32.34 -13.98
C ALA A 110 19.33 -33.85 -13.69
N TRP A 111 19.74 -34.71 -14.64
CA TRP A 111 19.63 -36.15 -14.46
C TRP A 111 20.52 -36.68 -13.31
N ASN A 112 21.70 -36.13 -13.15
CA ASN A 112 22.61 -36.53 -12.07
C ASN A 112 22.05 -36.09 -10.71
N LEU A 113 21.53 -34.88 -10.60
CA LEU A 113 20.94 -34.39 -9.34
C LEU A 113 19.77 -35.28 -8.90
N ILE A 114 18.79 -35.50 -9.80
CA ILE A 114 17.59 -36.23 -9.41
C ILE A 114 17.81 -37.71 -9.18
N THR A 115 18.76 -38.36 -9.92
CA THR A 115 18.95 -39.80 -9.83
C THR A 115 20.09 -40.21 -8.90
N LYS A 116 21.11 -39.37 -8.67
CA LYS A 116 22.27 -39.71 -7.82
C LYS A 116 22.23 -38.98 -6.47
N GLU A 117 21.98 -37.66 -6.46
CA GLU A 117 21.96 -36.88 -5.22
C GLU A 117 20.62 -37.08 -4.50
N PHE A 118 19.51 -36.92 -5.20
CA PHE A 118 18.18 -37.13 -4.64
C PHE A 118 17.74 -38.60 -4.65
N GLY A 119 18.39 -39.46 -5.43
CA GLY A 119 18.15 -40.91 -5.42
C GLY A 119 16.79 -41.33 -5.99
N LEU A 120 16.17 -40.54 -6.84
CA LEU A 120 14.87 -40.89 -7.42
C LEU A 120 14.99 -42.10 -8.36
N PRO A 121 14.06 -43.07 -8.30
CA PRO A 121 14.06 -44.25 -9.13
C PRO A 121 13.80 -43.90 -10.60
N LYS A 122 14.69 -44.32 -11.49
CA LYS A 122 14.66 -43.98 -12.91
C LYS A 122 13.41 -44.45 -13.64
N ASP A 123 12.87 -45.57 -13.20
CA ASP A 123 11.63 -46.18 -13.73
C ASP A 123 10.37 -45.38 -13.41
N LYS A 124 10.45 -44.42 -12.46
CA LYS A 124 9.41 -43.46 -12.13
C LYS A 124 9.51 -42.16 -12.90
N LEU A 125 10.56 -41.94 -13.70
CA LEU A 125 10.82 -40.69 -14.38
C LEU A 125 10.47 -40.77 -15.84
N LEU A 126 9.84 -39.74 -16.38
CA LEU A 126 9.68 -39.50 -17.81
C LEU A 126 9.91 -38.02 -18.13
N VAL A 127 10.16 -37.71 -19.39
CA VAL A 127 10.43 -36.35 -19.80
C VAL A 127 9.56 -35.92 -20.97
N THR A 128 9.28 -34.63 -21.05
CA THR A 128 8.72 -34.04 -22.26
C THR A 128 9.78 -33.24 -23.00
N VAL A 129 9.63 -33.08 -24.29
CA VAL A 129 10.45 -32.19 -25.13
C VAL A 129 9.53 -31.44 -26.10
N TYR A 130 9.92 -30.22 -26.47
CA TYR A 130 9.22 -29.55 -27.57
C TYR A 130 9.32 -30.36 -28.86
N HIS A 131 8.23 -30.51 -29.59
CA HIS A 131 8.10 -31.47 -30.68
C HIS A 131 9.18 -31.35 -31.78
N THR A 132 9.76 -30.17 -31.99
CA THR A 132 10.84 -29.92 -32.98
C THR A 132 12.24 -29.96 -32.36
N ASP A 133 12.37 -30.15 -31.04
CA ASP A 133 13.67 -30.16 -30.37
C ASP A 133 14.31 -31.57 -30.37
N GLU A 134 14.86 -31.94 -31.51
CA GLU A 134 15.55 -33.22 -31.69
C GLU A 134 16.80 -33.35 -30.83
N ASP A 135 17.53 -32.25 -30.61
CA ASP A 135 18.75 -32.24 -29.80
C ASP A 135 18.45 -32.64 -28.36
N ALA A 136 17.46 -32.04 -27.75
CA ALA A 136 17.02 -32.36 -26.39
C ALA A 136 16.60 -33.84 -26.27
N ALA A 137 15.81 -34.35 -27.23
CA ALA A 137 15.40 -35.75 -27.24
C ALA A 137 16.63 -36.71 -27.35
N ASN A 138 17.60 -36.38 -28.20
CA ASN A 138 18.80 -37.18 -28.35
C ASN A 138 19.72 -37.12 -27.11
N TYR A 139 19.83 -35.98 -26.46
CA TYR A 139 20.55 -35.87 -25.20
C TYR A 139 19.92 -36.69 -24.09
N TRP A 140 18.58 -36.70 -23.95
CA TRP A 140 17.92 -37.57 -23.00
C TRP A 140 18.19 -39.06 -23.24
N LYS A 141 18.16 -39.51 -24.52
CA LYS A 141 18.54 -40.89 -24.85
C LYS A 141 19.98 -41.21 -24.47
N LYS A 142 20.90 -40.29 -24.82
CA LYS A 142 22.37 -40.47 -24.59
C LYS A 142 22.72 -40.47 -23.10
N ILE A 143 22.17 -39.49 -22.31
CA ILE A 143 22.59 -39.22 -20.96
C ILE A 143 21.78 -40.06 -19.95
N ALA A 144 20.47 -40.06 -20.11
CA ALA A 144 19.56 -40.75 -19.18
C ALA A 144 19.31 -42.19 -19.53
N GLY A 145 19.52 -42.59 -20.80
CA GLY A 145 19.19 -43.92 -21.30
C GLY A 145 17.70 -44.17 -21.42
N LEU A 146 16.90 -43.11 -21.54
CA LEU A 146 15.44 -43.21 -21.66
C LEU A 146 15.07 -43.77 -23.03
N SER A 147 14.05 -44.64 -23.03
CA SER A 147 13.43 -45.17 -24.25
C SER A 147 12.49 -44.13 -24.86
N ASP A 148 12.13 -44.30 -26.13
CA ASP A 148 11.27 -43.35 -26.86
C ASP A 148 9.88 -43.14 -26.23
N ASP A 149 9.34 -44.14 -25.59
CA ASP A 149 8.06 -44.06 -24.85
C ASP A 149 8.11 -43.25 -23.59
N ARG A 150 9.30 -42.91 -23.11
CA ARG A 150 9.55 -42.06 -21.94
C ARG A 150 10.01 -40.63 -22.28
N ILE A 151 10.12 -40.32 -23.58
CA ILE A 151 10.44 -38.99 -24.10
C ILE A 151 9.27 -38.53 -24.94
N ILE A 152 8.35 -37.81 -24.27
CA ILE A 152 7.09 -37.41 -24.90
C ILE A 152 7.28 -36.09 -25.63
N ARG A 153 6.82 -36.01 -26.87
CA ARG A 153 6.91 -34.82 -27.71
C ARG A 153 5.64 -34.02 -27.66
N ILE A 154 5.73 -32.78 -27.16
CA ILE A 154 4.62 -31.86 -26.99
C ILE A 154 4.71 -30.74 -28.02
N ALA A 155 3.63 -30.51 -28.76
CA ALA A 155 3.55 -29.51 -29.83
C ALA A 155 2.93 -28.18 -29.37
N THR A 156 2.33 -28.17 -28.20
CA THR A 156 1.67 -27.01 -27.62
C THR A 156 2.66 -26.04 -26.96
N SER A 157 2.15 -24.93 -26.45
CA SER A 157 2.92 -23.94 -25.67
C SER A 157 3.44 -24.48 -24.34
N ASP A 158 3.00 -25.66 -23.90
CA ASP A 158 3.41 -26.24 -22.63
C ASP A 158 4.91 -26.55 -22.61
N ASN A 159 5.47 -26.98 -23.76
CA ASN A 159 6.92 -27.15 -23.91
C ASN A 159 7.61 -26.02 -24.69
N PHE A 160 7.00 -24.82 -24.76
CA PHE A 160 7.64 -23.61 -25.23
C PHE A 160 7.41 -22.47 -24.25
N TRP A 161 8.36 -22.27 -23.35
CA TRP A 161 8.23 -21.30 -22.28
C TRP A 161 8.44 -19.87 -22.78
N ALA A 162 7.58 -18.94 -22.28
CA ALA A 162 7.73 -17.51 -22.52
C ALA A 162 7.42 -16.76 -21.23
N MET A 163 8.19 -15.72 -20.93
CA MET A 163 8.04 -14.92 -19.71
C MET A 163 6.71 -14.18 -19.67
N GLY A 164 6.22 -13.73 -20.82
CA GLY A 164 4.97 -13.00 -21.01
C GLY A 164 4.77 -12.67 -22.47
N ASP A 165 4.15 -11.53 -22.77
CA ASP A 165 3.99 -11.05 -24.15
C ASP A 165 5.30 -10.55 -24.75
N THR A 166 6.29 -10.23 -23.91
CA THR A 166 7.65 -9.83 -24.27
C THR A 166 8.65 -10.42 -23.30
N GLY A 167 9.90 -10.59 -23.75
CA GLY A 167 11.02 -11.08 -22.95
C GLY A 167 11.62 -12.39 -23.46
N PRO A 168 12.60 -12.95 -22.74
CA PRO A 168 13.26 -14.19 -23.12
C PRO A 168 12.30 -15.36 -23.23
N CYS A 169 12.50 -16.22 -24.21
CA CYS A 169 11.68 -17.41 -24.43
C CYS A 169 12.46 -18.51 -25.15
N GLY A 170 11.94 -19.73 -25.11
CA GLY A 170 12.54 -20.86 -25.83
C GLY A 170 11.83 -22.19 -25.57
N PRO A 171 12.18 -23.24 -26.35
CA PRO A 171 11.67 -24.57 -26.08
C PRO A 171 12.14 -25.05 -24.71
N CYS A 172 11.34 -25.91 -24.10
CA CYS A 172 11.68 -26.47 -22.80
C CYS A 172 11.50 -27.99 -22.77
N SER A 173 12.09 -28.59 -21.78
CA SER A 173 11.98 -30.00 -21.46
C SER A 173 11.65 -30.14 -19.98
N GLU A 174 10.58 -30.86 -19.70
CA GLU A 174 10.11 -31.06 -18.34
C GLU A 174 10.38 -32.48 -17.88
N ILE A 175 10.65 -32.62 -16.59
CA ILE A 175 10.85 -33.92 -15.93
C ILE A 175 9.64 -34.19 -15.06
N PHE A 176 9.01 -35.34 -15.28
CA PHE A 176 7.83 -35.78 -14.54
C PHE A 176 8.16 -36.98 -13.67
N PHE A 177 7.49 -37.05 -12.53
CA PHE A 177 7.52 -38.20 -11.65
C PHE A 177 6.16 -38.93 -11.65
N ASP A 178 6.19 -40.26 -11.87
CA ASP A 178 5.03 -41.13 -11.79
C ASP A 178 4.80 -41.61 -10.36
N HIS A 179 3.79 -41.13 -9.72
CA HIS A 179 3.37 -41.56 -8.35
C HIS A 179 2.82 -42.99 -8.34
N GLY A 180 2.46 -43.55 -9.48
CA GLY A 180 1.92 -44.91 -9.62
C GLY A 180 0.43 -44.93 -9.91
N ASP A 181 -0.05 -46.13 -10.28
CA ASP A 181 -1.41 -46.36 -10.79
C ASP A 181 -2.52 -46.25 -9.73
N HIS A 182 -2.16 -46.11 -8.45
CA HIS A 182 -3.11 -45.81 -7.40
C HIS A 182 -3.57 -44.35 -7.38
N ILE A 183 -2.93 -43.48 -8.16
CA ILE A 183 -3.33 -42.10 -8.38
C ILE A 183 -3.92 -42.00 -9.79
N TRP A 184 -5.07 -41.34 -9.91
CA TRP A 184 -5.68 -41.10 -11.22
C TRP A 184 -4.87 -40.07 -12.03
N GLY A 185 -4.72 -40.36 -13.32
CA GLY A 185 -4.04 -39.48 -14.28
C GLY A 185 -3.28 -40.26 -15.32
N GLY A 186 -3.02 -39.61 -16.45
CA GLY A 186 -2.20 -40.11 -17.55
C GLY A 186 -0.90 -39.32 -17.75
N PRO A 187 0.03 -39.81 -18.57
CA PRO A 187 1.25 -39.10 -18.91
C PRO A 187 0.94 -37.81 -19.69
N PRO A 188 1.84 -36.83 -19.70
CA PRO A 188 1.70 -35.60 -20.50
C PRO A 188 1.33 -35.90 -21.97
N GLY A 189 0.44 -35.09 -22.55
CA GLY A 189 -0.09 -35.27 -23.90
C GLY A 189 -1.21 -36.34 -24.03
N SER A 190 -1.59 -36.99 -22.92
CA SER A 190 -2.71 -37.93 -22.90
C SER A 190 -4.02 -37.24 -22.50
N PRO A 191 -5.20 -37.88 -22.80
CA PRO A 191 -6.48 -37.32 -22.40
C PRO A 191 -6.67 -37.08 -20.88
N ASP A 192 -5.93 -37.82 -20.07
CA ASP A 192 -6.00 -37.80 -18.60
C ASP A 192 -4.78 -37.06 -17.97
N GLU A 193 -4.10 -36.19 -18.73
CA GLU A 193 -2.90 -35.46 -18.27
C GLU A 193 -3.17 -34.50 -17.13
N ASP A 194 -4.41 -34.02 -16.98
CA ASP A 194 -4.82 -33.15 -15.89
C ASP A 194 -4.85 -33.85 -14.52
N GLY A 195 -4.69 -35.19 -14.50
CA GLY A 195 -4.64 -35.97 -13.26
C GLY A 195 -3.36 -35.74 -12.46
N ASP A 196 -3.38 -36.19 -11.21
CA ASP A 196 -2.30 -35.98 -10.25
C ASP A 196 -1.27 -37.13 -10.21
N ARG A 197 -1.33 -38.09 -11.13
CA ARG A 197 -0.37 -39.23 -11.16
C ARG A 197 1.01 -38.82 -11.64
N PHE A 198 1.06 -38.09 -12.74
CA PHE A 198 2.31 -37.61 -13.34
C PHE A 198 2.50 -36.17 -12.97
N ILE A 199 3.45 -35.87 -12.09
CA ILE A 199 3.70 -34.52 -11.61
C ILE A 199 5.01 -34.00 -12.21
N GLU A 200 4.94 -32.84 -12.88
CA GLU A 200 6.11 -32.10 -13.29
C GLU A 200 6.88 -31.66 -12.05
N ILE A 201 8.12 -32.11 -11.93
CA ILE A 201 9.02 -31.76 -10.82
C ILE A 201 10.08 -30.74 -11.23
N TRP A 202 10.42 -30.64 -12.53
CA TRP A 202 11.46 -29.74 -13.01
C TRP A 202 11.23 -29.36 -14.46
N ASN A 203 11.31 -28.05 -14.77
CA ASN A 203 11.29 -27.54 -16.13
C ASN A 203 12.70 -27.01 -16.49
N LEU A 204 13.27 -27.48 -17.60
CA LEU A 204 14.54 -27.06 -18.19
C LEU A 204 14.24 -26.20 -19.42
N VAL A 205 14.42 -24.89 -19.33
CA VAL A 205 14.13 -23.96 -20.43
C VAL A 205 15.42 -23.64 -21.18
N PHE A 206 15.40 -23.86 -22.48
CA PHE A 206 16.48 -23.60 -23.42
C PHE A 206 16.24 -22.23 -24.06
N MET A 207 16.66 -21.17 -23.35
CA MET A 207 16.50 -19.80 -23.78
C MET A 207 17.28 -19.51 -25.04
N GLN A 208 16.60 -19.30 -26.12
CA GLN A 208 17.20 -19.06 -27.46
C GLN A 208 16.75 -17.75 -28.06
N PHE A 209 15.57 -17.26 -27.66
CA PHE A 209 14.90 -16.15 -28.30
C PHE A 209 14.50 -15.07 -27.31
N GLU A 210 14.29 -13.86 -27.82
CA GLU A 210 13.60 -12.76 -27.12
C GLU A 210 12.37 -12.36 -27.95
N GLN A 211 11.22 -12.37 -27.31
CA GLN A 211 9.99 -11.78 -27.84
C GLN A 211 10.05 -10.28 -27.56
N VAL A 212 10.36 -9.48 -28.59
CA VAL A 212 10.51 -8.01 -28.45
C VAL A 212 9.14 -7.33 -28.49
N THR A 213 8.27 -7.80 -29.37
CA THR A 213 6.84 -7.42 -29.44
C THR A 213 6.02 -8.69 -29.64
N PRO A 214 4.69 -8.67 -29.47
CA PRO A 214 3.86 -9.86 -29.71
C PRO A 214 4.09 -10.54 -31.07
N ASP A 215 4.50 -9.78 -32.07
CA ASP A 215 4.68 -10.24 -33.45
C ASP A 215 6.16 -10.37 -33.89
N GLN A 216 7.12 -9.93 -33.04
CA GLN A 216 8.53 -9.93 -33.39
C GLN A 216 9.37 -10.71 -32.37
N ARG A 217 10.05 -11.75 -32.88
CA ARG A 217 11.01 -12.57 -32.13
C ARG A 217 12.39 -12.44 -32.74
N ILE A 218 13.41 -12.28 -31.90
CA ILE A 218 14.83 -12.25 -32.29
C ILE A 218 15.59 -13.31 -31.51
N ASP A 219 16.78 -13.68 -31.99
CA ASP A 219 17.67 -14.57 -31.25
C ASP A 219 18.30 -13.83 -30.07
N LEU A 220 18.47 -14.51 -28.93
CA LEU A 220 19.26 -13.99 -27.82
C LEU A 220 20.73 -13.87 -28.23
N PRO A 221 21.50 -12.94 -27.64
CA PRO A 221 22.92 -12.77 -27.90
C PRO A 221 23.73 -14.08 -27.71
N ARG A 222 23.30 -14.93 -26.78
CA ARG A 222 23.86 -16.27 -26.51
C ARG A 222 22.74 -17.21 -26.08
N PRO A 223 22.70 -18.44 -26.59
CA PRO A 223 21.84 -19.48 -26.04
C PRO A 223 22.12 -19.69 -24.56
N SER A 224 21.09 -19.70 -23.75
CA SER A 224 21.20 -19.67 -22.31
C SER A 224 20.31 -20.73 -21.66
N ILE A 225 20.53 -21.03 -20.40
CA ILE A 225 19.73 -21.99 -19.63
C ILE A 225 19.05 -21.29 -18.50
N ASP A 226 17.74 -21.52 -18.38
CA ASP A 226 16.91 -21.25 -17.24
C ASP A 226 16.26 -22.54 -16.77
N THR A 227 16.22 -22.80 -15.49
CA THR A 227 15.47 -23.96 -14.97
C THR A 227 14.64 -23.60 -13.78
N GLY A 228 13.51 -24.32 -13.62
CA GLY A 228 12.61 -24.12 -12.50
C GLY A 228 12.11 -25.45 -11.92
N MET A 229 12.58 -25.79 -10.70
CA MET A 229 12.10 -26.93 -9.92
C MET A 229 11.28 -26.41 -8.74
N GLY A 230 10.02 -26.82 -8.63
CA GLY A 230 9.20 -26.50 -7.47
C GLY A 230 9.71 -27.23 -6.24
N LEU A 231 10.20 -26.49 -5.24
CA LEU A 231 10.76 -27.09 -4.02
C LEU A 231 9.71 -27.94 -3.30
N GLU A 232 8.48 -27.46 -3.18
CA GLU A 232 7.39 -28.18 -2.53
C GLU A 232 7.03 -29.48 -3.26
N ARG A 233 7.06 -29.47 -4.60
CA ARG A 233 6.79 -30.66 -5.43
C ARG A 233 7.88 -31.72 -5.27
N VAL A 234 9.14 -31.32 -5.40
CA VAL A 234 10.25 -32.28 -5.24
C VAL A 234 10.34 -32.77 -3.79
N ALA A 235 10.02 -31.92 -2.80
CA ALA A 235 9.97 -32.33 -1.40
C ALA A 235 8.88 -33.39 -1.16
N ALA A 236 7.71 -33.24 -1.75
CA ALA A 236 6.66 -34.26 -1.65
C ALA A 236 7.14 -35.61 -2.19
N VAL A 237 7.75 -35.64 -3.36
CA VAL A 237 8.32 -36.84 -3.97
C VAL A 237 9.38 -37.48 -3.06
N LEU A 238 10.35 -36.68 -2.56
CA LEU A 238 11.45 -37.16 -1.72
C LEU A 238 11.02 -37.60 -0.33
N GLN A 239 9.94 -37.02 0.19
CA GLN A 239 9.33 -37.41 1.45
C GLN A 239 8.32 -38.56 1.30
N GLY A 240 8.15 -39.07 0.07
CA GLY A 240 7.27 -40.22 -0.23
C GLY A 240 5.80 -39.92 -0.02
N VAL A 241 5.37 -38.66 -0.20
CA VAL A 241 3.99 -38.21 -0.15
C VAL A 241 3.57 -37.69 -1.52
N HIS A 242 2.27 -37.67 -1.77
CA HIS A 242 1.71 -37.21 -3.03
C HIS A 242 1.34 -35.71 -2.96
N ASP A 243 0.82 -35.29 -1.83
CA ASP A 243 0.26 -33.95 -1.62
C ASP A 243 1.32 -33.02 -1.02
N ASN A 244 1.54 -31.85 -1.64
CA ASN A 244 2.49 -30.86 -1.14
C ASN A 244 2.17 -30.40 0.30
N TYR A 245 0.90 -30.43 0.71
CA TYR A 245 0.51 -30.08 2.08
C TYR A 245 0.89 -31.17 3.11
N ASP A 246 1.36 -32.32 2.64
CA ASP A 246 1.83 -33.41 3.50
C ASP A 246 3.37 -33.42 3.69
N ILE A 247 4.10 -32.41 3.16
CA ILE A 247 5.53 -32.25 3.46
C ILE A 247 5.73 -31.67 4.87
N ASP A 248 6.93 -31.81 5.40
CA ASP A 248 7.32 -31.38 6.75
C ASP A 248 6.95 -29.92 7.05
N LEU A 249 7.27 -29.01 6.13
CA LEU A 249 6.98 -27.57 6.24
C LEU A 249 5.48 -27.31 6.43
N PHE A 250 4.65 -27.85 5.52
CA PHE A 250 3.20 -27.60 5.59
C PHE A 250 2.56 -28.31 6.78
N LYS A 251 3.01 -29.52 7.11
CA LYS A 251 2.55 -30.22 8.33
C LYS A 251 2.82 -29.41 9.59
N ALA A 252 3.97 -28.72 9.68
CA ALA A 252 4.27 -27.87 10.83
C ALA A 252 3.32 -26.67 10.92
N LEU A 253 3.02 -26.02 9.79
CA LEU A 253 2.10 -24.87 9.74
C LEU A 253 0.64 -25.30 10.00
N ILE A 254 0.20 -26.40 9.41
CA ILE A 254 -1.14 -26.97 9.63
C ILE A 254 -1.32 -27.34 11.09
N ARG A 255 -0.34 -28.01 11.69
CA ARG A 255 -0.36 -28.36 13.13
C ARG A 255 -0.48 -27.11 14.00
N ALA A 256 0.28 -26.06 13.71
CA ALA A 256 0.15 -24.79 14.44
C ALA A 256 -1.27 -24.19 14.32
N SER A 257 -1.89 -24.31 13.15
CA SER A 257 -3.27 -23.88 12.93
C SER A 257 -4.27 -24.75 13.70
N GLU A 258 -4.09 -26.09 13.73
CA GLU A 258 -4.89 -27.01 14.55
C GLU A 258 -4.80 -26.69 16.04
N GLU A 259 -3.58 -26.46 16.53
CA GLU A 259 -3.34 -26.12 17.95
C GLU A 259 -3.98 -24.79 18.33
N ALA A 260 -3.90 -23.81 17.43
CA ALA A 260 -4.44 -22.48 17.69
C ALA A 260 -5.98 -22.41 17.61
N THR A 261 -6.62 -23.26 16.81
CA THR A 261 -8.09 -23.30 16.61
C THR A 261 -8.76 -24.37 17.44
N GLY A 262 -8.04 -25.42 17.80
CA GLY A 262 -8.59 -26.64 18.44
C GLY A 262 -9.36 -27.56 17.49
N ILE A 263 -9.33 -27.27 16.17
CA ILE A 263 -10.00 -28.07 15.13
C ILE A 263 -8.97 -28.86 14.33
N LYS A 264 -9.28 -30.12 14.01
CA LYS A 264 -8.41 -30.97 13.20
C LYS A 264 -8.53 -30.69 11.71
N ALA A 265 -7.42 -30.84 10.98
CA ALA A 265 -7.35 -30.69 9.53
C ALA A 265 -7.89 -31.93 8.79
N GLU A 266 -9.14 -32.31 9.08
CA GLU A 266 -9.82 -33.50 8.55
C GLU A 266 -11.16 -33.07 7.95
N GLY A 267 -11.68 -33.89 7.02
CA GLY A 267 -12.98 -33.67 6.40
C GLY A 267 -13.11 -32.28 5.80
N ASP A 268 -14.21 -31.60 6.08
CA ASP A 268 -14.55 -30.27 5.54
C ASP A 268 -13.57 -29.16 6.00
N PHE A 269 -12.86 -29.37 7.08
CA PHE A 269 -11.91 -28.40 7.64
C PHE A 269 -10.51 -28.50 7.02
N ARG A 270 -10.19 -29.59 6.31
CA ARG A 270 -8.87 -29.82 5.71
C ARG A 270 -8.45 -28.68 4.80
N ALA A 271 -9.35 -28.28 3.89
CA ALA A 271 -9.09 -27.18 2.95
C ALA A 271 -8.82 -25.85 3.67
N SER A 272 -9.52 -25.56 4.76
CA SER A 272 -9.33 -24.33 5.52
C SER A 272 -7.94 -24.23 6.14
N HIS A 273 -7.43 -25.29 6.75
CA HIS A 273 -6.08 -25.31 7.31
C HIS A 273 -4.98 -25.17 6.24
N ARG A 274 -5.18 -25.77 5.06
CA ARG A 274 -4.27 -25.65 3.92
C ARG A 274 -4.23 -24.21 3.38
N VAL A 275 -5.36 -23.58 3.20
CA VAL A 275 -5.46 -22.18 2.78
C VAL A 275 -4.77 -21.26 3.79
N ILE A 276 -5.01 -21.46 5.08
CA ILE A 276 -4.36 -20.67 6.14
C ILE A 276 -2.84 -20.84 6.10
N ALA A 277 -2.32 -22.05 5.97
CA ALA A 277 -0.89 -22.33 5.92
C ALA A 277 -0.22 -21.71 4.69
N ASP A 278 -0.81 -21.85 3.50
CA ASP A 278 -0.32 -21.25 2.27
C ASP A 278 -0.34 -19.72 2.34
N HIS A 279 -1.46 -19.13 2.73
CA HIS A 279 -1.64 -17.68 2.75
C HIS A 279 -0.88 -17.00 3.88
N LEU A 280 -0.55 -17.71 4.96
CA LEU A 280 0.38 -17.24 5.99
C LEU A 280 1.78 -17.01 5.38
N ARG A 281 2.27 -17.98 4.59
CA ARG A 281 3.54 -17.85 3.87
C ARG A 281 3.49 -16.66 2.91
N ALA A 282 2.53 -16.65 1.99
CA ALA A 282 2.39 -15.60 0.98
C ALA A 282 2.30 -14.21 1.61
N SER A 283 1.42 -14.03 2.60
CA SER A 283 1.23 -12.73 3.27
C SER A 283 2.48 -12.28 4.01
N SER A 284 3.13 -13.19 4.74
CA SER A 284 4.31 -12.86 5.53
C SER A 284 5.50 -12.45 4.67
N PHE A 285 5.77 -13.16 3.57
CA PHE A 285 6.85 -12.80 2.65
C PHE A 285 6.55 -11.52 1.87
N LEU A 286 5.33 -11.30 1.44
CA LEU A 286 4.94 -10.03 0.78
C LEU A 286 5.11 -8.84 1.72
N ILE A 287 4.72 -8.98 3.00
CA ILE A 287 4.90 -7.93 4.00
C ILE A 287 6.40 -7.71 4.29
N ALA A 288 7.19 -8.79 4.42
CA ALA A 288 8.64 -8.70 4.60
C ALA A 288 9.32 -7.97 3.44
N ASP A 289 8.85 -8.17 2.21
CA ASP A 289 9.34 -7.49 1.01
C ASP A 289 8.69 -6.10 0.78
N GLY A 290 7.96 -5.58 1.78
CA GLY A 290 7.51 -4.19 1.83
C GLY A 290 6.10 -3.92 1.30
N VAL A 291 5.34 -4.93 0.88
CA VAL A 291 3.95 -4.77 0.46
C VAL A 291 3.07 -4.62 1.70
N LEU A 292 2.21 -3.61 1.72
CA LEU A 292 1.19 -3.46 2.75
C LEU A 292 -0.21 -3.57 2.15
N PRO A 293 -1.21 -4.06 2.94
CA PRO A 293 -2.59 -4.17 2.46
C PRO A 293 -3.14 -2.81 2.02
N SER A 294 -3.63 -2.71 0.80
CA SER A 294 -4.24 -1.50 0.24
C SER A 294 -5.46 -1.83 -0.63
N ASN A 295 -6.10 -0.81 -1.21
CA ASN A 295 -7.25 -1.00 -2.10
C ASN A 295 -6.85 -1.16 -3.57
N GLU A 296 -5.57 -0.95 -3.91
CA GLU A 296 -5.08 -0.96 -5.28
C GLU A 296 -3.74 -1.70 -5.41
N GLY A 297 -3.40 -2.08 -6.62
CA GLY A 297 -2.10 -2.65 -6.97
C GLY A 297 -1.73 -3.89 -6.16
N ARG A 298 -0.44 -4.00 -5.81
CA ARG A 298 0.12 -5.15 -5.06
C ARG A 298 -0.50 -5.31 -3.68
N GLY A 299 -0.80 -4.19 -3.00
CA GLY A 299 -1.42 -4.23 -1.69
C GLY A 299 -2.86 -4.76 -1.71
N TYR A 300 -3.59 -4.56 -2.80
CA TYR A 300 -4.90 -5.17 -3.00
C TYR A 300 -4.81 -6.70 -3.12
N VAL A 301 -3.83 -7.20 -3.88
CA VAL A 301 -3.61 -8.65 -4.02
C VAL A 301 -3.23 -9.26 -2.66
N LEU A 302 -2.31 -8.63 -1.92
CA LEU A 302 -1.97 -9.05 -0.56
C LEU A 302 -3.21 -9.08 0.34
N ARG A 303 -4.01 -8.02 0.34
CA ARG A 303 -5.24 -7.94 1.13
C ARG A 303 -6.23 -9.04 0.77
N ARG A 304 -6.36 -9.38 -0.51
CA ARG A 304 -7.20 -10.47 -1.00
C ARG A 304 -6.74 -11.82 -0.44
N ILE A 305 -5.44 -12.11 -0.50
CA ILE A 305 -4.83 -13.32 0.08
C ILE A 305 -5.10 -13.40 1.60
N MET A 306 -4.81 -12.31 2.33
CA MET A 306 -5.04 -12.24 3.77
C MET A 306 -6.50 -12.48 4.12
N ARG A 307 -7.43 -11.81 3.46
CA ARG A 307 -8.87 -11.92 3.75
C ARG A 307 -9.43 -13.30 3.45
N ARG A 308 -8.89 -13.99 2.43
CA ARG A 308 -9.26 -15.38 2.16
C ARG A 308 -8.84 -16.29 3.32
N ALA A 309 -7.62 -16.16 3.82
CA ALA A 309 -7.18 -16.91 5.00
C ALA A 309 -8.02 -16.59 6.26
N MET A 310 -8.31 -15.31 6.47
CA MET A 310 -9.12 -14.85 7.62
C MET A 310 -10.55 -15.39 7.59
N ARG A 311 -11.14 -15.53 6.39
CA ARG A 311 -12.43 -16.20 6.24
C ARG A 311 -12.34 -17.68 6.61
N HIS A 312 -11.30 -18.38 6.14
CA HIS A 312 -11.09 -19.77 6.53
C HIS A 312 -10.83 -19.92 8.05
N ALA A 313 -10.15 -18.95 8.68
CA ALA A 313 -10.02 -18.89 10.13
C ALA A 313 -11.39 -18.76 10.84
N GLN A 314 -12.30 -17.96 10.29
CA GLN A 314 -13.67 -17.85 10.79
C GLN A 314 -14.47 -19.15 10.62
N LEU A 315 -14.32 -19.84 9.48
CA LEU A 315 -14.95 -21.15 9.24
C LEU A 315 -14.48 -22.20 10.27
N LEU A 316 -13.22 -22.11 10.72
CA LEU A 316 -12.68 -22.92 11.82
C LEU A 316 -13.12 -22.43 13.22
N GLY A 317 -14.01 -21.43 13.31
CA GLY A 317 -14.53 -20.94 14.57
C GLY A 317 -13.57 -20.07 15.38
N ALA A 318 -12.50 -19.55 14.79
CA ALA A 318 -11.58 -18.64 15.47
C ALA A 318 -12.30 -17.36 15.93
N LYS A 319 -12.31 -17.10 17.23
CA LYS A 319 -13.00 -15.94 17.84
C LYS A 319 -12.14 -14.68 17.85
N GLU A 320 -10.83 -14.84 17.77
CA GLU A 320 -9.83 -13.77 17.77
C GLU A 320 -8.96 -13.84 16.52
N PRO A 321 -8.21 -12.78 16.16
CA PRO A 321 -7.28 -12.81 15.06
C PRO A 321 -6.30 -14.00 15.18
N LEU A 322 -6.23 -14.81 14.13
CA LEU A 322 -5.49 -16.09 14.12
C LEU A 322 -4.12 -15.96 13.44
N MET A 323 -4.05 -15.29 12.28
CA MET A 323 -2.90 -15.35 11.38
C MET A 323 -1.58 -14.95 12.07
N TRP A 324 -1.58 -13.86 12.83
CA TRP A 324 -0.38 -13.39 13.53
C TRP A 324 0.13 -14.39 14.59
N ARG A 325 -0.74 -15.21 15.17
CA ARG A 325 -0.40 -16.22 16.16
C ARG A 325 0.35 -17.41 15.56
N LEU A 326 0.20 -17.61 14.25
CA LEU A 326 0.85 -18.70 13.50
C LEU A 326 2.24 -18.27 12.97
N LEU A 327 2.55 -16.97 12.95
CA LEU A 327 3.80 -16.43 12.44
C LEU A 327 5.05 -17.06 13.10
N PRO A 328 5.13 -17.29 14.42
CA PRO A 328 6.28 -17.96 15.04
C PRO A 328 6.58 -19.35 14.46
N ALA A 329 5.54 -20.10 14.05
CA ALA A 329 5.73 -21.39 13.41
C ALA A 329 6.37 -21.21 12.02
N LEU A 330 5.93 -20.26 11.24
CA LEU A 330 6.53 -19.96 9.94
C LEU A 330 8.00 -19.51 10.07
N ILE A 331 8.31 -18.64 11.02
CA ILE A 331 9.68 -18.16 11.26
C ILE A 331 10.59 -19.33 11.65
N ARG A 332 10.13 -20.25 12.47
CA ARG A 332 10.89 -21.44 12.85
C ARG A 332 11.24 -22.33 11.66
N GLU A 333 10.31 -22.51 10.73
CA GLU A 333 10.49 -23.39 9.57
C GLU A 333 11.32 -22.72 8.44
N MET A 334 11.13 -21.42 8.20
CA MET A 334 11.68 -20.72 7.04
C MET A 334 12.66 -19.58 7.38
N GLY A 335 12.69 -19.10 8.62
CA GLY A 335 13.48 -17.93 9.01
C GLY A 335 15.00 -18.12 8.87
N GLN A 336 15.51 -19.35 8.94
CA GLN A 336 16.92 -19.64 8.71
C GLN A 336 17.30 -19.45 7.24
N ALA A 337 16.44 -19.86 6.31
CA ALA A 337 16.66 -19.71 4.88
C ALA A 337 16.37 -18.28 4.40
N TYR A 338 15.47 -17.58 5.09
CA TYR A 338 14.98 -16.25 4.73
C TYR A 338 15.01 -15.32 5.96
N PRO A 339 16.17 -14.74 6.30
CA PRO A 339 16.32 -13.88 7.48
C PRO A 339 15.41 -12.65 7.50
N GLU A 340 14.89 -12.21 6.33
CA GLU A 340 13.92 -11.13 6.23
C GLU A 340 12.64 -11.39 7.02
N LEU A 341 12.21 -12.65 7.18
CA LEU A 341 11.06 -12.99 8.03
C LEU A 341 11.32 -12.65 9.50
N ILE A 342 12.53 -12.94 9.98
CA ILE A 342 12.95 -12.63 11.35
C ILE A 342 13.03 -11.11 11.54
N ARG A 343 13.65 -10.39 10.60
CA ARG A 343 13.76 -8.93 10.66
C ARG A 343 12.42 -8.22 10.62
N ALA A 344 11.47 -8.76 9.86
CA ALA A 344 10.15 -8.17 9.67
C ALA A 344 9.09 -8.71 10.64
N GLU A 345 9.43 -9.58 11.59
CA GLU A 345 8.47 -10.27 12.48
C GLU A 345 7.46 -9.31 13.11
N ALA A 346 7.92 -8.20 13.69
CA ALA A 346 7.06 -7.22 14.33
C ALA A 346 6.09 -6.55 13.33
N LEU A 347 6.58 -6.21 12.13
CA LEU A 347 5.77 -5.61 11.08
C LEU A 347 4.73 -6.61 10.55
N ILE A 348 5.13 -7.85 10.29
CA ILE A 348 4.25 -8.91 9.81
C ILE A 348 3.15 -9.18 10.85
N SER A 349 3.55 -9.36 12.12
CA SER A 349 2.63 -9.64 13.22
C SER A 349 1.57 -8.56 13.38
N GLU A 350 1.99 -7.29 13.45
CA GLU A 350 1.05 -6.16 13.63
C GLU A 350 0.16 -5.97 12.40
N THR A 351 0.70 -6.14 11.18
CA THR A 351 -0.08 -6.02 9.94
C THR A 351 -1.15 -7.10 9.84
N LEU A 352 -0.78 -8.37 10.10
CA LEU A 352 -1.73 -9.49 10.10
C LEU A 352 -2.83 -9.29 11.15
N LYS A 353 -2.45 -8.99 12.39
CA LYS A 353 -3.38 -8.77 13.50
C LYS A 353 -4.37 -7.64 13.22
N LEU A 354 -3.87 -6.54 12.69
CA LEU A 354 -4.68 -5.35 12.42
C LEU A 354 -5.66 -5.56 11.27
N GLU A 355 -5.19 -6.08 10.13
CA GLU A 355 -6.06 -6.32 8.97
C GLU A 355 -7.14 -7.35 9.33
N GLU A 356 -6.79 -8.40 10.09
CA GLU A 356 -7.76 -9.39 10.55
C GLU A 356 -8.78 -8.78 11.51
N THR A 357 -8.35 -7.95 12.47
CA THR A 357 -9.25 -7.27 13.40
C THR A 357 -10.25 -6.36 12.67
N ARG A 358 -9.78 -5.63 11.66
CA ARG A 358 -10.62 -4.77 10.84
C ARG A 358 -11.57 -5.56 9.96
N PHE A 359 -11.04 -6.60 9.31
CA PHE A 359 -11.79 -7.39 8.37
C PHE A 359 -12.90 -8.20 9.03
N ARG A 360 -12.73 -8.69 10.26
CA ARG A 360 -13.78 -9.44 10.97
C ARG A 360 -15.09 -8.66 11.06
N LYS A 361 -15.00 -7.35 11.35
CA LYS A 361 -16.20 -6.47 11.37
C LYS A 361 -16.85 -6.33 10.00
N THR A 362 -16.01 -6.21 8.96
CA THR A 362 -16.48 -6.12 7.56
C THR A 362 -17.07 -7.46 7.11
N LEU A 363 -16.43 -8.57 7.48
CA LEU A 363 -16.83 -9.92 7.12
C LEU A 363 -18.20 -10.28 7.71
N GLU A 364 -18.43 -10.02 9.00
CA GLU A 364 -19.73 -10.24 9.65
C GLU A 364 -20.84 -9.47 8.95
N ARG A 365 -20.59 -8.18 8.66
CA ARG A 365 -21.54 -7.33 7.94
C ARG A 365 -21.74 -7.79 6.49
N GLY A 366 -20.67 -8.11 5.77
CA GLY A 366 -20.71 -8.57 4.38
C GLY A 366 -21.45 -9.90 4.22
N LEU A 367 -21.20 -10.86 5.10
CA LEU A 367 -21.91 -12.14 5.12
C LEU A 367 -23.40 -11.98 5.43
N GLY A 368 -23.77 -11.07 6.36
CA GLY A 368 -25.15 -10.75 6.63
C GLY A 368 -25.85 -10.20 5.37
N LEU A 369 -25.26 -9.19 4.74
CA LEU A 369 -25.80 -8.61 3.47
C LEU A 369 -25.85 -9.63 2.33
N LEU A 370 -24.86 -10.50 2.21
CA LEU A 370 -24.85 -11.57 1.22
C LEU A 370 -25.95 -12.60 1.51
N SER A 371 -26.17 -12.95 2.78
CA SER A 371 -27.27 -13.83 3.20
C SER A 371 -28.61 -13.25 2.76
N ASP A 372 -28.85 -11.97 3.06
CA ASP A 372 -30.09 -11.28 2.69
C ASP A 372 -30.28 -11.22 1.16
N ALA A 373 -29.20 -10.88 0.44
CA ALA A 373 -29.22 -10.79 -1.03
C ALA A 373 -29.41 -12.16 -1.71
N SER A 374 -28.99 -13.24 -1.08
CA SER A 374 -29.09 -14.62 -1.59
C SER A 374 -30.20 -15.46 -0.94
N GLU A 375 -31.05 -14.87 -0.10
CA GLU A 375 -32.09 -15.58 0.64
C GLU A 375 -33.05 -16.39 -0.27
N LYS A 376 -33.34 -15.81 -1.45
CA LYS A 376 -34.27 -16.42 -2.41
C LYS A 376 -33.61 -17.29 -3.47
N LEU A 377 -32.26 -17.36 -3.47
CA LEU A 377 -31.48 -18.12 -4.42
C LEU A 377 -31.35 -19.58 -3.95
N VAL A 378 -31.50 -20.51 -4.87
CA VAL A 378 -31.33 -21.95 -4.68
C VAL A 378 -30.12 -22.49 -5.44
N GLU A 379 -29.77 -23.75 -5.22
CA GLU A 379 -28.69 -24.43 -5.94
C GLU A 379 -28.91 -24.33 -7.47
N GLY A 380 -27.88 -23.92 -8.20
CA GLY A 380 -27.92 -23.67 -9.64
C GLY A 380 -28.26 -22.24 -10.04
N ASP A 381 -28.72 -21.40 -9.11
CA ASP A 381 -28.99 -19.99 -9.36
C ASP A 381 -27.69 -19.15 -9.45
N ARG A 382 -27.87 -17.91 -9.91
CA ARG A 382 -26.76 -16.95 -10.11
C ARG A 382 -27.05 -15.63 -9.37
N LEU A 383 -26.15 -15.20 -8.48
CA LEU A 383 -26.22 -13.89 -7.84
C LEU A 383 -25.91 -12.80 -8.87
N ASP A 384 -26.71 -11.74 -8.89
CA ASP A 384 -26.56 -10.57 -9.74
C ASP A 384 -25.22 -9.85 -9.57
N GLY A 385 -24.57 -9.47 -10.70
CA GLY A 385 -23.26 -8.85 -10.72
C GLY A 385 -23.23 -7.46 -10.12
N GLU A 386 -24.29 -6.65 -10.24
CA GLU A 386 -24.38 -5.33 -9.59
C GLU A 386 -24.47 -5.47 -8.07
N THR A 387 -25.16 -6.48 -7.58
CA THR A 387 -25.23 -6.80 -6.14
C THR A 387 -23.87 -7.24 -5.62
N ALA A 388 -23.15 -8.09 -6.34
CA ALA A 388 -21.79 -8.49 -6.00
C ALA A 388 -20.82 -7.29 -6.04
N PHE A 389 -20.96 -6.40 -7.03
CA PHE A 389 -20.19 -5.16 -7.11
C PHE A 389 -20.48 -4.22 -5.95
N LYS A 390 -21.73 -4.06 -5.53
CA LYS A 390 -22.09 -3.25 -4.36
C LYS A 390 -21.48 -3.80 -3.07
N LEU A 391 -21.45 -5.12 -2.90
CA LEU A 391 -20.77 -5.76 -1.78
C LEU A 391 -19.26 -5.45 -1.79
N TYR A 392 -18.64 -5.45 -2.96
CA TYR A 392 -17.23 -5.12 -3.14
C TYR A 392 -16.93 -3.63 -2.88
N ASP A 393 -17.60 -2.75 -3.62
CA ASP A 393 -17.30 -1.31 -3.65
C ASP A 393 -17.70 -0.59 -2.36
N THR A 394 -18.92 -0.82 -1.91
CA THR A 394 -19.49 -0.10 -0.75
C THR A 394 -19.09 -0.71 0.59
N TYR A 395 -18.98 -2.03 0.64
CA TYR A 395 -18.77 -2.76 1.89
C TYR A 395 -17.40 -3.42 2.00
N GLY A 396 -16.56 -3.34 0.97
CA GLY A 396 -15.22 -3.91 0.96
C GLY A 396 -15.19 -5.44 1.03
N PHE A 397 -16.26 -6.10 0.57
CA PHE A 397 -16.41 -7.55 0.54
C PHE A 397 -16.03 -8.09 -0.85
N PRO A 398 -14.83 -8.66 -1.04
CA PRO A 398 -14.31 -9.04 -2.35
C PRO A 398 -15.17 -10.05 -3.10
N LEU A 399 -15.12 -9.99 -4.43
CA LEU A 399 -15.87 -10.89 -5.31
C LEU A 399 -15.57 -12.37 -5.05
N ASP A 400 -14.31 -12.73 -4.90
CA ASP A 400 -13.87 -14.10 -4.62
C ASP A 400 -14.40 -14.63 -3.29
N LEU A 401 -14.52 -13.77 -2.26
CA LEU A 401 -15.17 -14.15 -1.01
C LEU A 401 -16.70 -14.33 -1.19
N THR A 402 -17.32 -13.52 -2.06
CA THR A 402 -18.72 -13.70 -2.44
C THR A 402 -18.93 -15.04 -3.15
N GLN A 403 -18.09 -15.34 -4.14
CA GLN A 403 -18.12 -16.61 -4.87
C GLN A 403 -17.89 -17.81 -3.95
N ASP A 404 -16.88 -17.73 -3.09
CA ASP A 404 -16.51 -18.80 -2.19
C ASP A 404 -17.59 -19.03 -1.09
N ALA A 405 -18.26 -17.96 -0.63
CA ALA A 405 -19.37 -18.09 0.31
C ALA A 405 -20.61 -18.76 -0.31
N LEU A 406 -20.85 -18.51 -1.58
CA LEU A 406 -21.99 -19.07 -2.31
C LEU A 406 -21.73 -20.49 -2.87
N ARG A 407 -20.45 -20.85 -3.09
CA ARG A 407 -20.02 -22.16 -3.60
C ARG A 407 -20.59 -23.33 -2.80
N GLN A 408 -20.59 -23.25 -1.47
CA GLN A 408 -21.13 -24.28 -0.59
C GLN A 408 -22.65 -24.49 -0.75
N ARG A 409 -23.36 -23.49 -1.30
CA ARG A 409 -24.78 -23.53 -1.59
C ARG A 409 -25.07 -23.85 -3.06
N GLY A 410 -24.04 -24.15 -3.87
CA GLY A 410 -24.18 -24.39 -5.31
C GLY A 410 -24.66 -23.18 -6.11
N ILE A 411 -24.48 -21.95 -5.58
CA ILE A 411 -24.88 -20.69 -6.24
C ILE A 411 -23.66 -20.06 -6.90
N THR A 412 -23.81 -19.59 -8.13
CA THR A 412 -22.76 -18.90 -8.89
C THR A 412 -22.92 -17.37 -8.81
N VAL A 413 -21.92 -16.61 -9.26
CA VAL A 413 -21.97 -15.14 -9.32
C VAL A 413 -21.85 -14.67 -10.76
N ASP A 414 -22.59 -13.64 -11.13
CA ASP A 414 -22.47 -12.96 -12.42
C ASP A 414 -21.19 -12.11 -12.49
N THR A 415 -20.10 -12.76 -12.92
CA THR A 415 -18.77 -12.12 -13.04
C THR A 415 -18.71 -11.12 -14.18
N ASP A 416 -19.50 -11.29 -15.23
CA ASP A 416 -19.54 -10.38 -16.38
C ASP A 416 -20.26 -9.08 -16.00
N GLY A 417 -21.41 -9.19 -15.30
CA GLY A 417 -22.11 -8.06 -14.73
C GLY A 417 -21.26 -7.30 -13.70
N PHE A 418 -20.53 -8.03 -12.85
CA PHE A 418 -19.57 -7.43 -11.90
C PHE A 418 -18.47 -6.68 -12.64
N SER A 419 -17.86 -7.27 -13.66
CA SER A 419 -16.79 -6.66 -14.44
C SER A 419 -17.27 -5.40 -15.16
N THR A 420 -18.47 -5.42 -15.71
CA THR A 420 -19.10 -4.25 -16.35
C THR A 420 -19.31 -3.10 -15.36
N ALA A 421 -19.78 -3.40 -14.15
CA ALA A 421 -19.95 -2.41 -13.09
C ALA A 421 -18.59 -1.84 -12.63
N MET A 422 -17.56 -2.68 -12.52
CA MET A 422 -16.19 -2.31 -12.20
C MET A 422 -15.56 -1.39 -13.27
N GLU A 423 -15.76 -1.72 -14.56
CA GLU A 423 -15.23 -0.90 -15.65
C GLU A 423 -15.90 0.47 -15.72
N ARG A 424 -17.20 0.54 -15.46
CA ARG A 424 -17.94 1.80 -15.34
C ARG A 424 -17.31 2.69 -14.26
N GLN A 425 -17.04 2.15 -13.06
CA GLN A 425 -16.41 2.88 -11.97
C GLN A 425 -14.98 3.32 -12.34
N LYS A 426 -14.18 2.42 -12.94
CA LYS A 426 -12.83 2.76 -13.40
C LYS A 426 -12.82 3.85 -14.47
N ALA A 427 -13.80 3.88 -15.37
CA ALA A 427 -13.93 4.92 -16.38
C ALA A 427 -14.24 6.28 -15.75
N GLU A 428 -15.11 6.33 -14.74
CA GLU A 428 -15.39 7.53 -13.96
C GLU A 428 -14.16 8.02 -13.17
N ALA A 429 -13.38 7.09 -12.59
CA ALA A 429 -12.14 7.41 -11.89
C ALA A 429 -11.03 7.91 -12.84
N ARG A 430 -10.89 7.31 -14.05
CA ARG A 430 -9.92 7.74 -15.07
C ARG A 430 -10.22 9.12 -15.66
N ALA A 431 -11.48 9.53 -15.75
CA ALA A 431 -11.87 10.86 -16.20
C ALA A 431 -11.33 11.97 -15.27
N ASN A 432 -10.91 11.63 -14.05
CA ASN A 432 -10.40 12.53 -13.04
C ASN A 432 -8.87 12.45 -12.81
N TRP A 433 -8.11 11.65 -13.59
CA TRP A 433 -6.67 11.46 -13.40
C TRP A 433 -5.85 11.77 -14.65
N ALA A 434 -4.84 12.65 -14.51
CA ALA A 434 -3.85 12.96 -15.53
C ALA A 434 -2.48 12.36 -15.15
N GLY A 435 -2.03 11.35 -15.88
CA GLY A 435 -0.79 10.62 -15.62
C GLY A 435 0.42 11.14 -16.39
N SER A 436 1.62 10.89 -15.85
CA SER A 436 2.91 11.19 -16.47
C SER A 436 3.58 9.90 -17.00
N GLY A 437 4.09 9.94 -18.22
CA GLY A 437 4.84 8.83 -18.85
C GLY A 437 6.35 9.08 -18.86
N GLU A 438 7.14 8.04 -18.55
CA GLU A 438 8.59 7.96 -18.83
C GLU A 438 9.02 6.50 -18.90
N ALA A 439 9.27 5.98 -20.09
CA ALA A 439 9.84 4.64 -20.27
C ALA A 439 10.86 4.51 -21.43
N ALA A 440 11.12 5.56 -22.22
CA ALA A 440 11.97 5.46 -23.40
C ALA A 440 13.40 6.05 -23.23
N THR A 441 13.75 6.63 -22.09
CA THR A 441 14.98 7.44 -21.92
C THR A 441 16.11 6.71 -21.18
N GLU A 442 15.91 5.48 -20.72
CA GLU A 442 16.92 4.82 -19.87
C GLU A 442 18.07 4.15 -20.65
N THR A 443 17.85 3.74 -21.88
CA THR A 443 18.83 2.96 -22.68
C THR A 443 20.11 3.73 -22.99
N ILE A 444 20.03 5.05 -23.16
CA ILE A 444 21.20 5.90 -23.47
C ILE A 444 22.24 5.91 -22.34
N TRP A 445 21.79 5.86 -21.09
CA TRP A 445 22.67 5.94 -19.91
C TRP A 445 23.52 4.68 -19.72
N PHE A 446 23.02 3.53 -20.11
CA PHE A 446 23.80 2.29 -20.13
C PHE A 446 24.91 2.35 -21.20
N GLY A 447 24.58 2.85 -22.39
CA GLY A 447 25.57 3.06 -23.45
C GLY A 447 26.66 4.08 -23.09
N ILE A 448 26.29 5.13 -22.36
CA ILE A 448 27.25 6.12 -21.84
C ILE A 448 28.14 5.47 -20.77
N LYS A 449 27.56 4.73 -19.82
CA LYS A 449 28.31 4.02 -18.79
C LYS A 449 29.38 3.09 -19.40
N ASP A 450 29.03 2.33 -20.43
CA ASP A 450 29.95 1.41 -21.08
C ASP A 450 31.15 2.13 -21.74
N LYS A 451 30.93 3.39 -22.17
CA LYS A 451 31.98 4.23 -22.78
C LYS A 451 32.87 4.92 -21.76
N VAL A 452 32.27 5.46 -20.70
CA VAL A 452 32.96 6.41 -19.79
C VAL A 452 33.15 5.88 -18.38
N GLY A 453 32.58 4.72 -18.05
CA GLY A 453 32.60 4.15 -16.71
C GLY A 453 31.61 4.77 -15.75
N ALA A 454 31.66 4.35 -14.48
CA ALA A 454 30.90 4.95 -13.41
C ALA A 454 31.50 6.29 -12.98
N THR A 455 30.64 7.25 -12.63
CA THR A 455 31.10 8.53 -12.07
C THR A 455 31.55 8.34 -10.61
N GLU A 456 32.74 8.80 -10.26
CA GLU A 456 33.22 8.80 -8.88
C GLU A 456 32.51 9.89 -8.07
N PHE A 457 31.91 9.53 -6.94
CA PHE A 457 31.20 10.47 -6.08
C PHE A 457 32.08 10.98 -4.94
N LEU A 458 32.39 12.27 -4.96
CA LEU A 458 33.24 12.95 -3.98
C LEU A 458 32.44 13.74 -2.94
N GLY A 459 31.12 13.84 -3.09
CA GLY A 459 30.25 14.76 -2.34
C GLY A 459 30.04 14.43 -0.86
N TYR A 460 30.62 13.36 -0.34
CA TYR A 460 30.68 13.12 1.10
C TYR A 460 31.70 14.03 1.79
N GLU A 461 32.83 14.31 1.12
CA GLU A 461 33.96 15.03 1.68
C GLU A 461 34.03 16.48 1.21
N THR A 462 33.67 16.75 -0.05
CA THR A 462 33.82 18.06 -0.66
C THR A 462 32.53 18.52 -1.37
N GLU A 463 32.38 19.83 -1.53
CA GLU A 463 31.30 20.49 -2.29
C GLU A 463 31.82 21.14 -3.57
N SER A 464 33.13 21.04 -3.82
CA SER A 464 33.74 21.45 -5.08
C SER A 464 34.76 20.42 -5.53
N ALA A 465 34.87 20.20 -6.84
CA ALA A 465 35.85 19.29 -7.43
C ALA A 465 36.17 19.72 -8.86
N GLU A 466 37.33 19.34 -9.34
CA GLU A 466 37.66 19.38 -10.77
C GLU A 466 37.19 18.08 -11.42
N GLY A 467 36.82 18.13 -12.71
CA GLY A 467 36.40 16.97 -13.48
C GLY A 467 36.60 17.18 -14.97
N VAL A 468 36.20 16.17 -15.74
CA VAL A 468 36.19 16.24 -17.22
C VAL A 468 34.79 15.88 -17.69
N ILE A 469 34.25 16.64 -18.63
CA ILE A 469 32.99 16.32 -19.28
C ILE A 469 33.16 15.02 -20.07
N ALA A 470 32.57 13.94 -19.60
CA ALA A 470 32.65 12.63 -20.22
C ALA A 470 31.61 12.43 -21.33
N ALA A 471 30.42 12.99 -21.16
CA ALA A 471 29.35 13.00 -22.17
C ALA A 471 28.40 14.18 -21.97
N LEU A 472 27.80 14.63 -23.09
CA LEU A 472 26.71 15.60 -23.11
C LEU A 472 25.49 14.97 -23.80
N VAL A 473 24.30 15.13 -23.22
CA VAL A 473 23.06 14.58 -23.78
C VAL A 473 22.03 15.70 -23.89
N ARG A 474 21.45 15.84 -25.09
CA ARG A 474 20.37 16.81 -25.38
C ARG A 474 19.26 16.10 -26.12
N ASP A 475 18.02 16.31 -25.68
CA ASP A 475 16.81 15.73 -26.29
C ASP A 475 16.89 14.19 -26.46
N GLY A 476 17.53 13.50 -25.49
CA GLY A 476 17.70 12.05 -25.50
C GLY A 476 18.78 11.54 -26.45
N ALA A 477 19.62 12.43 -27.02
CA ALA A 477 20.73 12.05 -27.90
C ALA A 477 22.06 12.60 -27.36
N GLU A 478 23.15 11.80 -27.50
CA GLU A 478 24.51 12.22 -27.17
C GLU A 478 24.99 13.27 -28.18
N VAL A 479 25.51 14.38 -27.67
CA VAL A 479 26.03 15.51 -28.48
C VAL A 479 27.47 15.85 -28.10
N GLN A 480 28.24 16.42 -29.00
CA GLN A 480 29.63 16.80 -28.75
C GLN A 480 29.78 18.18 -28.11
N SER A 481 28.77 19.03 -28.19
CA SER A 481 28.77 20.37 -27.61
C SER A 481 27.36 20.86 -27.30
N ALA A 482 27.27 21.77 -26.33
CA ALA A 482 26.05 22.52 -26.00
C ALA A 482 26.36 24.01 -25.84
N SER A 483 25.53 24.85 -26.41
CA SER A 483 25.72 26.30 -26.46
C SER A 483 24.80 27.06 -25.51
N GLU A 484 25.11 28.35 -25.30
CA GLU A 484 24.33 29.25 -24.43
C GLU A 484 22.83 29.18 -24.68
N GLY A 485 22.03 29.05 -23.62
CA GLY A 485 20.58 28.90 -23.63
C GLY A 485 20.08 27.48 -23.84
N GLU A 486 20.93 26.53 -24.16
CA GLU A 486 20.52 25.14 -24.33
C GLU A 486 20.45 24.38 -23.00
N THR A 487 19.40 23.58 -22.82
CA THR A 487 19.29 22.62 -21.71
C THR A 487 20.03 21.34 -22.07
N VAL A 488 20.92 20.91 -21.19
CA VAL A 488 21.79 19.75 -21.41
C VAL A 488 21.91 18.91 -20.15
N ALA A 489 22.04 17.59 -20.32
CA ALA A 489 22.45 16.66 -19.28
C ALA A 489 23.95 16.37 -19.43
N VAL A 490 24.72 16.63 -18.39
CA VAL A 490 26.18 16.52 -18.36
C VAL A 490 26.57 15.33 -17.53
N VAL A 491 27.42 14.46 -18.06
CA VAL A 491 28.09 13.38 -17.35
C VAL A 491 29.58 13.73 -17.23
N VAL A 492 30.10 13.57 -16.02
CA VAL A 492 31.52 13.83 -15.70
C VAL A 492 32.16 12.57 -15.09
N ASN A 493 33.48 12.49 -15.15
CA ASN A 493 34.22 11.34 -14.58
C ASN A 493 34.14 11.27 -13.05
N GLN A 494 34.07 12.43 -12.37
CA GLN A 494 33.92 12.55 -10.90
C GLN A 494 33.10 13.76 -10.54
N THR A 495 32.34 13.72 -9.44
CA THR A 495 31.42 14.79 -9.07
C THR A 495 31.24 14.94 -7.56
N PRO A 496 31.14 16.18 -7.02
CA PRO A 496 30.68 16.44 -5.68
C PRO A 496 29.13 16.50 -5.56
N PHE A 497 28.41 16.48 -6.71
CA PHE A 497 26.94 16.59 -6.74
C PHE A 497 26.30 15.27 -6.36
N TYR A 498 25.41 15.28 -5.38
CA TYR A 498 24.59 14.12 -5.03
C TYR A 498 23.49 13.94 -6.09
N GLY A 499 23.40 12.75 -6.65
CA GLY A 499 22.30 12.37 -7.53
C GLY A 499 21.10 11.88 -6.75
N GLU A 500 19.90 12.33 -7.10
CA GLU A 500 18.65 11.96 -6.44
C GLU A 500 18.55 10.44 -6.21
N SER A 501 18.43 10.06 -4.94
CA SER A 501 18.35 8.68 -4.50
C SER A 501 17.85 8.59 -3.07
N GLY A 502 17.15 7.50 -2.70
CA GLY A 502 16.73 7.22 -1.32
C GLY A 502 15.79 8.29 -0.72
N GLY A 503 15.15 9.10 -1.57
CA GLY A 503 14.27 10.21 -1.16
C GLY A 503 14.98 11.55 -0.94
N GLN A 504 16.33 11.59 -0.99
CA GLN A 504 17.08 12.84 -0.99
C GLN A 504 17.10 13.43 -2.39
N GLN A 505 16.69 14.70 -2.55
CA GLN A 505 16.75 15.43 -3.82
C GLN A 505 18.18 15.61 -4.30
N GLY A 506 18.34 15.61 -5.62
CA GLY A 506 19.60 15.90 -6.30
C GLY A 506 20.12 17.30 -6.02
N ASP A 507 21.42 17.49 -6.11
CA ASP A 507 22.04 18.80 -5.89
C ASP A 507 21.90 19.72 -7.10
N THR A 508 21.99 21.00 -6.80
CA THR A 508 22.11 22.11 -7.75
C THR A 508 23.43 22.81 -7.58
N GLY A 509 23.81 23.61 -8.57
CA GLY A 509 25.05 24.38 -8.52
C GLY A 509 25.55 24.77 -9.89
N THR A 510 26.88 24.79 -10.10
CA THR A 510 27.48 25.20 -11.37
C THR A 510 28.57 24.23 -11.81
N ILE A 511 28.66 24.02 -13.12
CA ILE A 511 29.80 23.40 -13.81
C ILE A 511 30.39 24.47 -14.71
N SER A 512 31.67 24.82 -14.52
CA SER A 512 32.35 25.87 -15.29
C SER A 512 33.66 25.37 -15.88
N GLY A 513 33.93 25.79 -17.10
CA GLY A 513 35.17 25.55 -17.81
C GLY A 513 35.69 26.83 -18.46
N GLU A 514 36.73 26.72 -19.30
CA GLU A 514 37.31 27.86 -19.98
C GLU A 514 36.31 28.48 -20.96
N GLY A 515 35.75 29.63 -20.57
CA GLY A 515 34.82 30.41 -21.40
C GLY A 515 33.35 29.99 -21.34
N PHE A 516 32.96 29.02 -20.52
CA PHE A 516 31.55 28.62 -20.36
C PHE A 516 31.16 28.35 -18.90
N VAL A 517 29.85 28.46 -18.66
CA VAL A 517 29.23 28.11 -17.37
C VAL A 517 27.90 27.40 -17.63
N ILE A 518 27.67 26.27 -16.96
CA ILE A 518 26.41 25.55 -16.93
C ILE A 518 25.81 25.68 -15.55
N THR A 519 24.58 26.16 -15.45
CA THR A 519 23.81 26.18 -14.19
C THR A 519 23.05 24.87 -14.03
N ILE A 520 23.43 24.07 -13.05
CA ILE A 520 22.80 22.79 -12.77
C ILE A 520 21.56 23.01 -11.91
N LYS A 521 20.42 22.53 -12.42
CA LYS A 521 19.10 22.64 -11.80
C LYS A 521 18.70 21.38 -11.05
N ASP A 522 19.26 20.22 -11.42
CA ASP A 522 19.02 18.94 -10.78
C ASP A 522 20.14 17.92 -11.10
N THR A 523 20.28 16.91 -10.26
CA THR A 523 21.24 15.81 -10.48
C THR A 523 20.58 14.49 -10.18
N HIS A 524 20.62 13.55 -11.14
CA HIS A 524 20.07 12.21 -11.02
C HIS A 524 21.13 11.13 -11.07
N LYS A 525 20.86 10.01 -10.42
CA LYS A 525 21.68 8.80 -10.54
C LYS A 525 21.00 7.85 -11.52
N LYS A 526 21.64 7.56 -12.66
CA LYS A 526 21.15 6.70 -13.73
C LYS A 526 22.13 5.54 -14.01
N GLY A 527 21.66 4.47 -14.64
CA GLY A 527 22.49 3.40 -15.18
C GLY A 527 23.53 2.83 -14.21
N GLU A 528 23.16 2.51 -12.96
CA GLU A 528 24.05 1.92 -11.95
C GLU A 528 25.40 2.64 -11.75
N GLY A 529 25.37 3.93 -11.46
CA GLY A 529 26.56 4.70 -11.06
C GLY A 529 26.95 5.86 -11.95
N VAL A 530 26.14 6.23 -12.94
CA VAL A 530 26.32 7.46 -13.72
C VAL A 530 25.56 8.61 -13.06
N PHE A 531 26.25 9.70 -12.74
CA PHE A 531 25.63 10.93 -12.23
C PHE A 531 25.37 11.88 -13.39
N VAL A 532 24.11 12.22 -13.58
CA VAL A 532 23.59 13.03 -14.67
C VAL A 532 23.18 14.40 -14.14
N HIS A 533 23.93 15.42 -14.50
CA HIS A 533 23.72 16.81 -14.08
C HIS A 533 22.87 17.51 -15.13
N ILE A 534 21.61 17.84 -14.80
CA ILE A 534 20.65 18.48 -15.70
C ILE A 534 20.72 19.98 -15.48
N GLY A 535 21.05 20.73 -16.50
CA GLY A 535 21.21 22.18 -16.39
C GLY A 535 21.07 22.91 -17.73
N GLU A 536 21.32 24.20 -17.67
CA GLU A 536 21.26 25.12 -18.80
C GLU A 536 22.62 25.79 -18.96
N VAL A 537 23.12 25.84 -20.17
CA VAL A 537 24.34 26.59 -20.50
C VAL A 537 24.06 28.08 -20.33
N ALA A 538 24.50 28.62 -19.20
CA ALA A 538 24.27 30.03 -18.87
C ALA A 538 25.20 30.97 -19.63
N LYS A 539 26.33 30.50 -20.14
CA LYS A 539 27.31 31.28 -20.88
C LYS A 539 28.20 30.34 -21.71
N GLY A 540 28.47 30.75 -22.95
CA GLY A 540 29.48 30.13 -23.82
C GLY A 540 29.05 28.82 -24.44
N THR A 541 30.02 27.92 -24.68
CA THR A 541 29.77 26.60 -25.27
C THR A 541 30.62 25.57 -24.59
N ALA A 542 29.97 24.56 -24.01
CA ALA A 542 30.60 23.41 -23.38
C ALA A 542 30.82 22.29 -24.39
N LYS A 543 31.93 21.53 -24.28
CA LYS A 543 32.24 20.39 -25.14
C LYS A 543 32.66 19.17 -24.34
N THR A 544 32.43 18.02 -24.92
CA THR A 544 32.92 16.73 -24.38
C THR A 544 34.46 16.75 -24.36
N GLY A 545 35.07 16.24 -23.28
CA GLY A 545 36.51 16.19 -23.08
C GLY A 545 37.11 17.44 -22.42
N GLU A 546 36.33 18.53 -22.19
CA GLU A 546 36.82 19.73 -21.50
C GLU A 546 36.95 19.50 -19.98
N ALA A 547 38.01 20.10 -19.41
CA ALA A 547 38.18 20.16 -17.96
C ALA A 547 37.23 21.19 -17.36
N VAL A 548 36.65 20.87 -16.22
CA VAL A 548 35.64 21.67 -15.52
C VAL A 548 35.87 21.74 -14.04
N GLU A 549 35.44 22.84 -13.44
CA GLU A 549 35.23 22.98 -12.01
C GLU A 549 33.72 22.77 -11.73
N LEU A 550 33.45 21.87 -10.80
CA LEU A 550 32.11 21.56 -10.30
C LEU A 550 31.94 22.20 -8.90
N LYS A 551 30.88 22.96 -8.70
CA LYS A 551 30.59 23.62 -7.43
C LYS A 551 29.12 23.47 -7.06
N VAL A 552 28.87 22.78 -5.94
CA VAL A 552 27.54 22.56 -5.38
C VAL A 552 27.02 23.84 -4.72
N ASP A 553 25.71 24.07 -4.74
CA ASP A 553 25.04 25.08 -3.91
C ASP A 553 25.11 24.64 -2.45
N SER A 554 26.09 25.19 -1.73
CA SER A 554 26.40 24.81 -0.34
C SER A 554 25.26 25.12 0.63
N ASP A 555 24.53 26.22 0.43
CA ASP A 555 23.42 26.60 1.32
C ASP A 555 22.25 25.64 1.16
N ARG A 556 21.93 25.25 -0.09
CA ARG A 556 20.90 24.24 -0.37
C ARG A 556 21.32 22.86 0.15
N ARG A 557 22.56 22.44 -0.06
CA ARG A 557 23.10 21.17 0.42
C ARG A 557 23.05 21.08 1.94
N THR A 558 23.40 22.15 2.65
CA THR A 558 23.38 22.21 4.11
C THR A 558 21.97 21.99 4.63
N ARG A 559 20.97 22.65 4.05
CA ARG A 559 19.57 22.44 4.44
C ARG A 559 19.10 21.00 4.17
N ILE A 560 19.49 20.42 3.04
CA ILE A 560 19.18 19.01 2.72
C ILE A 560 19.83 18.07 3.74
N ARG A 561 21.11 18.25 4.09
CA ARG A 561 21.82 17.47 5.13
C ARG A 561 21.12 17.52 6.47
N SER A 562 20.67 18.72 6.89
CA SER A 562 19.92 18.91 8.13
C SER A 562 18.59 18.13 8.10
N ASN A 563 17.83 18.25 7.03
CA ASN A 563 16.58 17.53 6.87
C ASN A 563 16.80 16.01 6.79
N HIS A 564 17.85 15.54 6.10
CA HIS A 564 18.16 14.12 5.99
C HIS A 564 18.53 13.52 7.35
N SER A 565 19.42 14.17 8.07
CA SER A 565 19.84 13.71 9.39
C SER A 565 18.69 13.74 10.40
N ALA A 566 17.84 14.77 10.36
CA ALA A 566 16.64 14.82 11.18
C ALA A 566 15.65 13.69 10.86
N THR A 567 15.56 13.25 9.60
CA THR A 567 14.73 12.11 9.22
C THR A 567 15.11 10.85 9.99
N HIS A 568 16.41 10.56 10.11
CA HIS A 568 16.88 9.39 10.87
C HIS A 568 16.59 9.52 12.37
N LEU A 569 16.77 10.71 12.95
CA LEU A 569 16.43 10.94 14.36
C LEU A 569 14.94 10.78 14.64
N LEU A 570 14.08 11.29 13.76
CA LEU A 570 12.64 11.14 13.86
C LEU A 570 12.21 9.69 13.64
N HIS A 571 12.85 8.97 12.72
CA HIS A 571 12.56 7.55 12.48
C HIS A 571 12.80 6.71 13.74
N GLU A 572 13.94 6.86 14.39
CA GLU A 572 14.23 6.17 15.65
C GLU A 572 13.29 6.61 16.79
N ALA A 573 12.99 7.91 16.91
CA ALA A 573 12.05 8.42 17.89
C ALA A 573 10.63 7.83 17.72
N LEU A 574 10.18 7.69 16.47
CA LEU A 574 8.92 7.02 16.14
C LEU A 574 8.94 5.54 16.55
N ARG A 575 10.05 4.84 16.28
CA ARG A 575 10.21 3.44 16.67
C ARG A 575 10.19 3.24 18.18
N GLU A 576 10.91 4.08 18.91
CA GLU A 576 10.92 4.01 20.39
C GLU A 576 9.56 4.37 21.00
N THR A 577 8.79 5.25 20.34
CA THR A 577 7.50 5.71 20.87
C THR A 577 6.35 4.79 20.45
N LEU A 578 6.31 4.36 19.19
CA LEU A 578 5.18 3.64 18.60
C LEU A 578 5.41 2.14 18.48
N GLY A 579 6.68 1.70 18.50
CA GLY A 579 7.07 0.30 18.41
C GLY A 579 7.95 -0.02 17.19
N SER A 580 8.59 -1.20 17.24
CA SER A 580 9.56 -1.66 16.23
C SER A 580 8.96 -1.95 14.84
N HIS A 581 7.63 -1.97 14.71
CA HIS A 581 6.92 -2.11 13.43
C HIS A 581 6.99 -0.86 12.55
N VAL A 582 7.42 0.28 13.10
CA VAL A 582 7.64 1.49 12.31
C VAL A 582 8.80 1.28 11.36
N ALA A 583 8.52 1.36 10.07
CA ALA A 583 9.49 1.22 8.99
C ALA A 583 9.19 2.25 7.90
N GLN A 584 10.22 2.79 7.27
CA GLN A 584 10.09 3.73 6.16
C GLN A 584 9.33 3.10 5.00
N LYS A 585 8.38 3.84 4.43
CA LYS A 585 7.62 3.51 3.22
C LYS A 585 7.86 4.49 2.09
N GLY A 586 8.32 5.65 2.41
CA GLY A 586 8.72 6.70 1.48
C GLY A 586 9.41 7.82 2.24
N SER A 587 10.22 8.58 1.54
CA SER A 587 10.89 9.76 2.07
C SER A 587 10.99 10.83 1.00
N LEU A 588 10.93 12.07 1.42
CA LEU A 588 11.35 13.22 0.62
C LEU A 588 12.21 14.10 1.52
N VAL A 589 13.45 14.28 1.12
CA VAL A 589 14.39 15.19 1.79
C VAL A 589 14.71 16.33 0.82
N ALA A 590 14.03 17.46 1.01
CA ALA A 590 14.15 18.67 0.23
C ALA A 590 14.85 19.78 1.06
N PRO A 591 15.29 20.90 0.49
CA PRO A 591 15.94 21.97 1.23
C PRO A 591 14.98 22.76 2.14
N ASP A 592 13.68 22.73 1.86
CA ASP A 592 12.64 23.45 2.58
C ASP A 592 11.96 22.62 3.66
N ARG A 593 11.91 21.30 3.50
CA ARG A 593 11.25 20.36 4.45
C ARG A 593 11.73 18.94 4.28
N LEU A 594 11.43 18.12 5.26
CA LEU A 594 11.43 16.67 5.13
C LEU A 594 10.01 16.12 5.18
N ARG A 595 9.78 15.02 4.46
CA ARG A 595 8.57 14.22 4.51
C ARG A 595 8.96 12.76 4.75
N PHE A 596 8.34 12.15 5.72
CA PHE A 596 8.60 10.77 6.10
C PHE A 596 7.30 9.97 6.13
N ASP A 597 7.18 9.00 5.23
CA ASP A 597 6.06 8.08 5.15
C ASP A 597 6.47 6.77 5.82
N PHE A 598 5.69 6.29 6.77
CA PHE A 598 6.06 5.13 7.58
C PHE A 598 4.86 4.24 7.91
N SER A 599 5.16 2.96 8.18
CA SER A 599 4.15 1.98 8.59
C SER A 599 3.68 2.27 10.02
N HIS A 600 2.42 2.66 10.16
CA HIS A 600 1.73 2.73 11.44
C HIS A 600 0.22 2.72 11.23
N PRO A 601 -0.51 1.85 11.97
CA PRO A 601 -1.92 1.58 11.67
C PRO A 601 -2.91 2.53 12.33
N LYS A 602 -2.48 3.32 13.31
CA LYS A 602 -3.34 4.16 14.15
C LYS A 602 -3.01 5.65 13.98
N PRO A 603 -3.93 6.57 14.25
CA PRO A 603 -3.60 7.97 14.46
C PRO A 603 -2.59 8.11 15.61
N ILE A 604 -1.65 9.03 15.47
CA ILE A 604 -0.68 9.37 16.51
C ILE A 604 -1.29 10.48 17.36
N SER A 605 -1.22 10.35 18.69
CA SER A 605 -1.73 11.38 19.58
C SER A 605 -0.81 12.60 19.63
N ALA A 606 -1.34 13.73 20.05
CA ALA A 606 -0.55 14.95 20.23
C ALA A 606 0.60 14.77 21.23
N GLU A 607 0.39 13.94 22.27
CA GLU A 607 1.41 13.63 23.27
C GLU A 607 2.52 12.76 22.67
N GLU A 608 2.16 11.76 21.83
CA GLU A 608 3.14 10.93 21.14
C GLU A 608 3.98 11.74 20.15
N LEU A 609 3.33 12.63 19.37
CA LEU A 609 4.03 13.53 18.45
C LEU A 609 4.99 14.46 19.18
N ALA A 610 4.54 15.06 20.31
CA ALA A 610 5.38 15.91 21.13
C ALA A 610 6.57 15.13 21.72
N LYS A 611 6.36 13.87 22.12
CA LYS A 611 7.42 13.00 22.59
C LYS A 611 8.46 12.72 21.49
N VAL A 612 8.00 12.36 20.29
CA VAL A 612 8.88 12.11 19.13
C VAL A 612 9.72 13.34 18.80
N GLU A 613 9.10 14.50 18.72
CA GLU A 613 9.78 15.77 18.46
C GLU A 613 10.82 16.10 19.54
N ASN A 614 10.45 15.95 20.80
CA ASN A 614 11.34 16.21 21.94
C ASN A 614 12.54 15.27 21.94
N MET A 615 12.35 13.97 21.68
CA MET A 615 13.44 12.99 21.61
C MET A 615 14.43 13.35 20.50
N ALA A 616 13.94 13.69 19.32
CA ALA A 616 14.82 14.11 18.22
C ALA A 616 15.60 15.37 18.56
N ASN A 617 14.95 16.40 19.14
CA ASN A 617 15.61 17.63 19.57
C ASN A 617 16.61 17.41 20.70
N GLU A 618 16.36 16.46 21.61
CA GLU A 618 17.32 16.11 22.66
C GLU A 618 18.64 15.57 22.08
N ILE A 619 18.57 14.77 20.99
CA ILE A 619 19.75 14.28 20.31
C ILE A 619 20.45 15.40 19.50
N ILE A 620 19.69 16.30 18.90
CA ILE A 620 20.24 17.48 18.21
C ILE A 620 21.07 18.32 19.19
N LEU A 621 20.54 18.57 20.37
CA LEU A 621 21.19 19.37 21.42
C LEU A 621 22.46 18.72 22.01
N GLN A 622 22.70 17.42 21.80
CA GLN A 622 23.94 16.76 22.19
C GLN A 622 25.15 17.27 21.39
N ASN A 623 24.90 17.78 20.17
CA ASN A 623 25.95 18.17 19.23
C ASN A 623 27.01 17.06 19.03
N ALA A 624 26.54 15.82 18.96
CA ALA A 624 27.39 14.65 18.83
C ALA A 624 27.87 14.48 17.37
N PRO A 625 29.09 13.96 17.15
CA PRO A 625 29.56 13.68 15.79
C PRO A 625 28.70 12.63 15.09
N VAL A 626 28.47 12.84 13.81
CA VAL A 626 27.83 11.87 12.93
C VAL A 626 28.94 11.02 12.31
N SER A 627 28.95 9.74 12.63
CA SER A 627 29.96 8.81 12.13
C SER A 627 29.43 7.96 10.98
N THR A 628 30.31 7.70 10.02
CA THR A 628 30.02 6.84 8.88
C THR A 628 31.08 5.74 8.79
N ARG A 629 30.65 4.48 8.61
CA ARG A 629 31.53 3.33 8.44
C ARG A 629 31.07 2.52 7.23
N LEU A 630 32.04 1.99 6.48
CA LEU A 630 31.78 0.97 5.45
C LEU A 630 31.99 -0.38 6.10
N MET A 631 31.05 -1.31 5.90
CA MET A 631 31.13 -2.67 6.41
C MET A 631 30.25 -3.61 5.61
N ALA A 632 30.46 -4.92 5.77
CA ALA A 632 29.58 -5.90 5.18
C ALA A 632 28.13 -5.75 5.71
N VAL A 633 27.14 -6.04 4.86
CA VAL A 633 25.70 -5.90 5.21
C VAL A 633 25.35 -6.69 6.47
N ASP A 634 25.84 -7.94 6.54
CA ASP A 634 25.55 -8.84 7.68
C ASP A 634 26.14 -8.32 8.99
N ASP A 635 27.35 -7.76 8.95
CA ASP A 635 28.01 -7.14 10.11
C ASP A 635 27.24 -5.89 10.57
N ALA A 636 26.79 -5.07 9.63
CA ALA A 636 25.97 -3.90 9.91
C ALA A 636 24.65 -4.26 10.61
N ILE A 637 23.98 -5.30 10.15
CA ILE A 637 22.74 -5.81 10.74
C ILE A 637 23.02 -6.41 12.14
N ALA A 638 24.11 -7.14 12.30
CA ALA A 638 24.52 -7.72 13.59
C ALA A 638 24.83 -6.62 14.64
N GLU A 639 25.37 -5.48 14.22
CA GLU A 639 25.56 -4.29 15.06
C GLU A 639 24.26 -3.51 15.34
N GLY A 640 23.14 -3.93 14.77
CA GLY A 640 21.83 -3.31 14.98
C GLY A 640 21.50 -2.19 14.00
N ALA A 641 22.24 -2.07 12.90
CA ALA A 641 21.90 -1.12 11.84
C ALA A 641 20.57 -1.50 11.19
N MET A 642 19.74 -0.48 10.96
CA MET A 642 18.48 -0.65 10.30
C MET A 642 18.68 -0.65 8.80
N ALA A 643 18.33 -1.78 8.17
CA ALA A 643 18.25 -1.92 6.72
C ALA A 643 16.84 -1.58 6.26
N LEU A 644 16.69 -0.73 5.25
CA LEU A 644 15.39 -0.44 4.65
C LEU A 644 14.85 -1.69 3.96
N PHE A 645 13.57 -1.99 4.19
CA PHE A 645 12.91 -3.12 3.57
C PHE A 645 12.85 -2.93 2.05
N GLY A 646 13.34 -3.94 1.33
CA GLY A 646 13.24 -3.97 -0.13
C GLY A 646 14.38 -3.26 -0.88
N GLU A 647 15.43 -2.73 -0.25
CA GLU A 647 16.62 -2.25 -0.95
C GLU A 647 17.68 -3.35 -1.15
N LYS A 648 18.24 -3.42 -2.36
CA LYS A 648 19.44 -4.23 -2.60
C LYS A 648 20.64 -3.45 -2.11
N TYR A 649 21.33 -4.02 -1.17
CA TYR A 649 22.63 -3.53 -0.73
C TYR A 649 23.73 -4.33 -1.46
N GLY A 650 24.80 -3.67 -1.86
CA GLY A 650 26.01 -4.35 -2.31
C GLY A 650 26.66 -5.13 -1.16
N ASP A 651 27.79 -5.78 -1.44
CA ASP A 651 28.55 -6.53 -0.43
C ASP A 651 29.01 -5.62 0.74
N GLU A 652 29.28 -4.35 0.45
CA GLU A 652 29.58 -3.31 1.44
C GLU A 652 28.49 -2.24 1.49
N VAL A 653 28.15 -1.80 2.70
CA VAL A 653 27.15 -0.76 2.97
C VAL A 653 27.73 0.36 3.81
N ARG A 654 27.18 1.55 3.59
CA ARG A 654 27.49 2.73 4.39
C ARG A 654 26.55 2.79 5.59
N VAL A 655 27.09 2.63 6.79
CA VAL A 655 26.36 2.72 8.07
C VAL A 655 26.57 4.10 8.66
N VAL A 656 25.47 4.81 8.89
CA VAL A 656 25.46 6.14 9.50
C VAL A 656 24.95 6.02 10.92
N SER A 657 25.74 6.55 11.88
CA SER A 657 25.41 6.53 13.30
C SER A 657 25.35 7.95 13.85
N MET A 658 24.29 8.27 14.63
CA MET A 658 24.03 9.62 15.15
C MET A 658 23.60 9.60 16.62
N GLY A 659 24.17 10.49 17.41
CA GLY A 659 23.78 10.75 18.80
C GLY A 659 24.04 9.57 19.75
N THR A 660 23.75 9.78 21.03
CA THR A 660 23.84 8.76 22.08
C THR A 660 22.50 8.64 22.79
N ALA A 661 21.95 7.43 22.85
CA ALA A 661 20.72 7.18 23.57
C ALA A 661 20.92 7.36 25.08
N LYS A 662 20.09 8.19 25.71
CA LYS A 662 20.18 8.46 27.15
C LYS A 662 19.32 7.49 27.96
N HIS A 663 18.29 6.93 27.36
CA HIS A 663 17.27 6.10 28.01
C HIS A 663 17.01 4.82 27.23
N GLY A 664 16.29 3.90 27.85
CA GLY A 664 15.83 2.67 27.19
C GLY A 664 16.92 1.59 27.00
N PRO A 665 16.64 0.57 26.20
CA PRO A 665 17.54 -0.59 25.98
C PRO A 665 18.85 -0.23 25.26
N LYS A 666 18.88 0.92 24.56
CA LYS A 666 20.04 1.43 23.84
C LYS A 666 20.86 2.43 24.66
N SER A 667 20.54 2.67 25.94
CA SER A 667 21.25 3.66 26.77
C SER A 667 22.77 3.50 26.70
N GLY A 668 23.47 4.61 26.40
CA GLY A 668 24.93 4.64 26.20
C GLY A 668 25.42 4.16 24.84
N LYS A 669 24.55 3.67 23.96
CA LYS A 669 24.86 3.29 22.57
C LYS A 669 24.43 4.40 21.59
N ALA A 670 24.83 4.25 20.32
CA ALA A 670 24.35 5.14 19.28
C ALA A 670 22.81 5.16 19.22
N TYR A 671 22.23 6.37 19.15
CA TYR A 671 20.78 6.54 19.14
C TYR A 671 20.16 6.03 17.84
N SER A 672 20.61 6.54 16.71
CA SER A 672 20.22 6.07 15.38
C SER A 672 21.41 5.40 14.70
N VAL A 673 21.19 4.21 14.14
CA VAL A 673 22.16 3.46 13.32
C VAL A 673 21.42 2.91 12.10
N GLU A 674 21.71 3.46 10.93
CA GLU A 674 20.95 3.11 9.70
C GLU A 674 21.86 2.96 8.49
N LEU A 675 21.47 2.10 7.55
CA LEU A 675 22.10 1.99 6.24
C LEU A 675 21.66 3.18 5.39
N CYS A 676 22.56 4.06 5.03
CA CYS A 676 22.23 5.25 4.27
C CYS A 676 23.35 5.73 3.35
N GLY A 677 23.03 5.87 2.06
CA GLY A 677 23.92 6.43 1.04
C GLY A 677 23.80 7.94 0.85
N GLY A 678 22.97 8.64 1.63
CA GLY A 678 22.74 10.06 1.52
C GLY A 678 23.82 10.94 2.17
N THR A 679 23.67 12.25 2.02
CA THR A 679 24.54 13.23 2.67
C THR A 679 23.97 13.67 4.01
N HIS A 680 24.84 13.81 5.01
CA HIS A 680 24.47 14.11 6.40
C HIS A 680 25.27 15.28 6.96
N VAL A 681 24.75 15.86 8.05
CA VAL A 681 25.48 16.83 8.85
C VAL A 681 26.71 16.19 9.50
N ARG A 682 27.69 17.00 9.86
CA ARG A 682 28.89 16.50 10.56
C ARG A 682 28.65 16.27 12.04
N GLN A 683 27.80 17.09 12.63
CA GLN A 683 27.41 17.00 14.04
C GLN A 683 25.90 17.14 14.13
N THR A 684 25.27 16.48 15.10
CA THR A 684 23.81 16.55 15.28
C THR A 684 23.32 17.98 15.54
N GLY A 685 24.15 18.83 16.16
CA GLY A 685 23.86 20.25 16.38
C GLY A 685 23.71 21.08 15.10
N ASP A 686 24.32 20.66 13.98
CA ASP A 686 24.21 21.35 12.70
C ASP A 686 22.77 21.33 12.15
N ILE A 687 21.90 20.45 12.63
CA ILE A 687 20.48 20.41 12.33
C ILE A 687 19.77 21.64 12.90
N GLY A 688 20.24 22.16 14.04
CA GLY A 688 19.69 23.30 14.75
C GLY A 688 18.45 22.94 15.57
N LEU A 689 17.31 22.78 14.93
CA LEU A 689 16.02 22.46 15.52
C LEU A 689 15.20 21.62 14.54
N VAL A 690 14.42 20.67 15.04
CA VAL A 690 13.39 20.00 14.25
C VAL A 690 11.99 20.34 14.79
N ARG A 691 11.07 20.66 13.88
CA ARG A 691 9.66 20.94 14.20
C ARG A 691 8.75 20.11 13.31
N ILE A 692 7.91 19.27 13.90
CA ILE A 692 6.86 18.53 13.19
C ILE A 692 5.71 19.50 12.90
N VAL A 693 5.34 19.64 11.63
CA VAL A 693 4.30 20.58 11.19
C VAL A 693 3.01 19.89 10.79
N SER A 694 3.09 18.66 10.32
CA SER A 694 1.88 17.89 9.99
C SER A 694 2.07 16.40 10.21
N GLU A 695 0.96 15.70 10.51
CA GLU A 695 0.88 14.25 10.57
C GLU A 695 -0.51 13.81 10.06
N GLY A 696 -0.55 12.75 9.24
CA GLY A 696 -1.81 12.24 8.68
C GLY A 696 -1.68 10.87 8.01
N ALA A 697 -2.82 10.26 7.70
CA ALA A 697 -2.87 9.01 6.93
C ALA A 697 -2.72 9.30 5.43
N VAL A 698 -1.91 8.51 4.73
CA VAL A 698 -1.73 8.57 3.27
C VAL A 698 -2.39 7.36 2.60
N ALA A 699 -2.22 6.19 3.21
CA ALA A 699 -2.80 4.94 2.76
C ALA A 699 -3.15 4.05 3.96
N ALA A 700 -3.79 2.93 3.71
CA ALA A 700 -4.09 1.96 4.76
C ALA A 700 -2.77 1.46 5.41
N GLY A 701 -2.60 1.73 6.71
CA GLY A 701 -1.40 1.35 7.45
C GLY A 701 -0.16 2.20 7.19
N VAL A 702 -0.26 3.28 6.41
CA VAL A 702 0.84 4.21 6.14
C VAL A 702 0.46 5.61 6.61
N ARG A 703 1.33 6.20 7.42
CA ARG A 703 1.19 7.57 7.89
C ARG A 703 2.31 8.43 7.32
N ARG A 704 2.02 9.69 7.15
CA ARG A 704 2.94 10.71 6.66
C ARG A 704 3.20 11.72 7.76
N MET A 705 4.44 12.05 7.96
CA MET A 705 4.88 13.16 8.81
C MET A 705 5.68 14.15 7.95
N GLU A 706 5.42 15.44 8.15
CA GLU A 706 6.25 16.50 7.58
C GLU A 706 6.88 17.30 8.72
N ALA A 707 8.16 17.63 8.56
CA ALA A 707 8.89 18.42 9.53
C ALA A 707 9.84 19.40 8.85
N LEU A 708 10.19 20.43 9.60
CA LEU A 708 11.12 21.49 9.24
C LEU A 708 12.35 21.41 10.14
N THR A 709 13.51 21.84 9.62
CA THR A 709 14.74 21.94 10.42
C THR A 709 15.35 23.33 10.35
N GLY A 710 16.24 23.64 11.31
CA GLY A 710 17.07 24.84 11.32
C GLY A 710 16.29 26.13 11.10
N GLU A 711 16.69 26.91 10.10
CA GLU A 711 16.08 28.22 9.80
C GLU A 711 14.61 28.12 9.41
N ALA A 712 14.21 27.08 8.64
CA ALA A 712 12.81 26.89 8.27
C ALA A 712 11.92 26.64 9.50
N ALA A 713 12.41 25.84 10.45
CA ALA A 713 11.72 25.60 11.72
C ALA A 713 11.63 26.87 12.58
N ARG A 714 12.71 27.67 12.64
CA ARG A 714 12.75 28.95 13.36
C ARG A 714 11.73 29.93 12.81
N LEU A 715 11.71 30.12 11.48
CA LEU A 715 10.77 31.04 10.81
C LEU A 715 9.31 30.59 11.02
N TYR A 716 9.06 29.28 10.95
CA TYR A 716 7.73 28.75 11.22
C TYR A 716 7.26 29.08 12.64
N LEU A 717 8.12 28.88 13.65
CA LEU A 717 7.79 29.23 15.04
C LEU A 717 7.57 30.71 15.24
N GLU A 718 8.39 31.56 14.61
CA GLU A 718 8.23 33.02 14.62
C GLU A 718 6.87 33.43 14.03
N GLU A 719 6.48 32.87 12.90
CA GLU A 719 5.16 33.11 12.30
C GLU A 719 4.02 32.68 13.23
N GLN A 720 4.13 31.53 13.93
CA GLN A 720 3.11 31.11 14.89
C GLN A 720 3.03 32.07 16.09
N ASP A 721 4.18 32.53 16.61
CA ASP A 721 4.23 33.51 17.69
C ASP A 721 3.61 34.85 17.28
N GLU A 722 3.90 35.33 16.07
CA GLU A 722 3.30 36.53 15.52
C GLU A 722 1.78 36.40 15.36
N ARG A 723 1.30 35.23 14.89
CA ARG A 723 -0.13 34.95 14.78
C ARG A 723 -0.83 35.01 16.16
N VAL A 724 -0.21 34.43 17.19
CA VAL A 724 -0.76 34.46 18.55
C VAL A 724 -0.76 35.88 19.08
N LYS A 725 0.31 36.67 18.87
CA LYS A 725 0.37 38.09 19.24
C LYS A 725 -0.70 38.93 18.54
N ALA A 726 -0.92 38.68 17.26
CA ALA A 726 -1.96 39.37 16.47
C ALA A 726 -3.37 39.05 17.00
N ILE A 727 -3.65 37.78 17.30
CA ILE A 727 -4.92 37.37 17.93
C ILE A 727 -5.10 38.03 19.28
N ALA A 728 -4.08 38.00 20.14
CA ALA A 728 -4.11 38.63 21.45
C ALA A 728 -4.38 40.14 21.36
N SER A 729 -3.72 40.81 20.42
CA SER A 729 -3.93 42.24 20.14
C SER A 729 -5.36 42.54 19.69
N ALA A 730 -5.92 41.74 18.76
CA ALA A 730 -7.32 41.88 18.33
C ALA A 730 -8.32 41.70 19.49
N LEU A 731 -8.00 40.80 20.41
CA LEU A 731 -8.77 40.53 21.61
C LEU A 731 -8.52 41.51 22.77
N LYS A 732 -7.56 42.45 22.60
CA LYS A 732 -7.11 43.42 23.63
C LYS A 732 -6.63 42.73 24.91
N THR A 733 -5.82 41.69 24.78
CA THR A 733 -5.27 40.91 25.88
C THR A 733 -3.82 40.53 25.62
N THR A 734 -3.18 39.82 26.56
CA THR A 734 -1.84 39.26 26.35
C THR A 734 -1.89 37.90 25.62
N PRO A 735 -0.81 37.47 24.95
CA PRO A 735 -0.73 36.11 24.34
C PRO A 735 -1.08 34.99 25.32
N ALA A 736 -0.63 35.10 26.59
CA ALA A 736 -0.88 34.08 27.60
C ALA A 736 -2.37 33.96 27.97
N GLU A 737 -3.12 35.06 27.89
CA GLU A 737 -4.52 35.13 28.26
C GLU A 737 -5.47 35.01 27.06
N ALA A 738 -4.94 34.92 25.84
CA ALA A 738 -5.73 34.95 24.61
C ALA A 738 -6.80 33.83 24.58
N LEU A 739 -6.45 32.61 24.99
CA LEU A 739 -7.39 31.48 25.04
C LEU A 739 -8.50 31.72 26.06
N GLU A 740 -8.16 32.23 27.25
CA GLU A 740 -9.12 32.52 28.28
C GLU A 740 -10.11 33.62 27.82
N ARG A 741 -9.61 34.64 27.14
CA ARG A 741 -10.42 35.72 26.58
C ARG A 741 -11.35 35.23 25.47
N VAL A 742 -10.90 34.31 24.59
CA VAL A 742 -11.77 33.66 23.59
C VAL A 742 -12.89 32.90 24.27
N ASN A 743 -12.57 32.07 25.26
CA ASN A 743 -13.57 31.30 26.01
C ASN A 743 -14.59 32.23 26.70
N ALA A 744 -14.13 33.31 27.35
CA ALA A 744 -15.00 34.30 27.96
C ALA A 744 -15.93 34.98 26.94
N LEU A 745 -15.43 35.33 25.75
CA LEU A 745 -16.26 35.89 24.68
C LEU A 745 -17.27 34.88 24.13
N MET A 746 -16.93 33.61 24.04
CA MET A 746 -17.84 32.55 23.63
C MET A 746 -18.99 32.38 24.67
N ASP A 747 -18.67 32.43 25.97
CA ASP A 747 -19.66 32.34 27.05
C ASP A 747 -20.54 33.60 27.10
N GLU A 748 -19.94 34.77 26.93
CA GLU A 748 -20.67 36.05 26.83
C GLU A 748 -21.63 36.06 25.64
N ARG A 749 -21.18 35.63 24.47
CA ARG A 749 -22.04 35.47 23.29
C ARG A 749 -23.23 34.55 23.58
N LYS A 750 -22.98 33.39 24.18
CA LYS A 750 -24.01 32.41 24.51
C LYS A 750 -25.02 32.97 25.54
N LYS A 751 -24.53 33.80 26.50
CA LYS A 751 -25.40 34.50 27.46
C LYS A 751 -26.24 35.54 26.74
N LEU A 752 -25.64 36.39 25.90
CA LEU A 752 -26.36 37.43 25.15
C LEU A 752 -27.38 36.83 24.17
N GLU A 753 -27.06 35.70 23.51
CA GLU A 753 -28.03 34.98 22.67
C GLU A 753 -29.24 34.52 23.47
N ARG A 754 -29.06 34.04 24.74
CA ARG A 754 -30.15 33.66 25.62
C ARG A 754 -30.94 34.88 26.06
N GLU A 755 -30.30 35.96 26.52
CA GLU A 755 -30.94 37.19 26.94
C GLU A 755 -31.76 37.82 25.80
N LEU A 756 -31.23 37.80 24.58
CA LEU A 756 -31.93 38.28 23.39
C LEU A 756 -33.16 37.42 23.09
N SER A 757 -33.02 36.08 23.17
CA SER A 757 -34.16 35.17 23.00
C SER A 757 -35.26 35.46 24.05
N ASP A 758 -34.87 35.60 25.33
CA ASP A 758 -35.82 35.88 26.43
C ASP A 758 -36.43 37.27 26.30
N ALA A 759 -35.67 38.28 25.87
CA ALA A 759 -36.22 39.62 25.60
C ALA A 759 -37.24 39.58 24.45
N ARG A 760 -36.91 38.85 23.33
CA ARG A 760 -37.85 38.66 22.22
C ARG A 760 -39.14 37.94 22.65
N LYS A 761 -39.03 36.92 23.49
CA LYS A 761 -40.20 36.24 24.09
C LYS A 761 -41.05 37.15 24.91
N LYS A 762 -40.44 37.97 25.79
CA LYS A 762 -41.16 38.96 26.60
C LYS A 762 -41.88 40.02 25.75
N LEU A 763 -41.22 40.51 24.71
CA LEU A 763 -41.84 41.44 23.75
C LEU A 763 -43.01 40.78 22.98
N ALA A 764 -42.85 39.52 22.58
CA ALA A 764 -43.90 38.77 21.88
C ALA A 764 -45.14 38.55 22.77
N LEU A 765 -44.94 38.35 24.08
CA LEU A 765 -46.03 38.13 25.04
C LEU A 765 -46.63 39.44 25.59
N GLY A 766 -45.81 40.49 25.85
CA GLY A 766 -46.19 41.69 26.60
C GLY A 766 -46.23 43.02 25.82
N GLY A 767 -45.70 43.03 24.55
CA GLY A 767 -45.56 44.25 23.75
C GLY A 767 -46.77 44.57 22.89
N GLY A 768 -47.60 45.53 23.36
CA GLY A 768 -48.61 46.07 22.51
C GLY A 768 -49.68 46.93 23.19
N SER A 769 -49.31 48.10 23.65
CA SER A 769 -50.21 49.22 23.69
C SER A 769 -50.15 49.91 22.29
N SER A 770 -50.78 49.32 21.30
CA SER A 770 -51.26 49.95 20.08
C SER A 770 -52.55 49.22 19.69
N GLU A 771 -53.62 49.98 19.53
CA GLU A 771 -54.95 49.56 19.22
C GLU A 771 -55.08 48.44 18.19
N GLY A 772 -55.35 47.19 18.65
CA GLY A 772 -55.55 46.02 17.83
C GLY A 772 -55.30 44.75 18.65
N GLY A 773 -56.18 44.60 19.71
CA GLY A 773 -56.01 43.64 20.81
C GLY A 773 -55.68 42.21 20.44
N SER A 774 -54.57 41.71 21.01
CA SER A 774 -54.35 40.32 21.21
C SER A 774 -54.86 39.87 22.59
N ALA A 775 -56.16 40.05 22.78
CA ALA A 775 -56.84 39.42 23.89
C ALA A 775 -57.23 38.00 23.50
N VAL A 776 -57.25 37.09 24.49
CA VAL A 776 -57.95 35.83 24.36
C VAL A 776 -59.37 36.08 23.88
N GLU A 777 -59.68 35.61 22.68
CA GLU A 777 -61.02 35.79 22.12
C GLU A 777 -61.84 34.51 22.34
N ALA A 778 -63.14 34.69 22.65
CA ALA A 778 -64.08 33.58 22.67
C ALA A 778 -64.63 33.33 21.26
N VAL A 779 -64.14 32.24 20.59
CA VAL A 779 -64.63 31.84 19.28
C VAL A 779 -65.51 30.61 19.49
N ASN A 780 -66.81 30.73 19.19
CA ASN A 780 -67.84 29.68 19.40
C ASN A 780 -67.77 28.98 20.78
N GLY A 781 -67.47 29.78 21.83
CA GLY A 781 -67.38 29.30 23.20
C GLY A 781 -66.05 28.66 23.58
N VAL A 782 -65.03 28.74 22.72
CA VAL A 782 -63.65 28.26 22.93
C VAL A 782 -62.75 29.48 23.02
N ASN A 783 -61.89 29.53 24.05
CA ASN A 783 -60.87 30.57 24.11
C ASN A 783 -59.80 30.34 23.04
N PHE A 784 -59.51 31.35 22.25
CA PHE A 784 -58.50 31.33 21.18
C PHE A 784 -57.51 32.48 21.35
N LEU A 785 -56.21 32.14 21.31
CA LEU A 785 -55.17 33.14 21.30
C LEU A 785 -54.38 32.97 19.97
N GLY A 786 -54.66 33.86 19.02
CA GLY A 786 -53.91 33.92 17.75
C GLY A 786 -53.04 35.17 17.70
N LYS A 787 -51.75 35.02 17.50
CA LYS A 787 -50.82 36.16 17.44
C LYS A 787 -49.73 36.00 16.41
N VAL A 788 -49.49 37.06 15.65
CA VAL A 788 -48.30 37.18 14.76
C VAL A 788 -47.16 37.77 15.59
N VAL A 789 -45.99 37.15 15.56
CA VAL A 789 -44.80 37.62 16.25
C VAL A 789 -43.66 37.77 15.26
N THR A 790 -42.97 38.91 15.26
CA THR A 790 -41.84 39.19 14.40
C THR A 790 -40.53 39.04 15.17
N GLY A 791 -39.47 38.58 14.45
CA GLY A 791 -38.14 38.45 15.04
C GLY A 791 -37.97 37.32 16.08
N VAL A 792 -38.94 36.42 16.19
CA VAL A 792 -38.85 35.21 17.03
C VAL A 792 -38.44 34.02 16.17
N SER A 793 -37.45 33.27 16.62
CA SER A 793 -37.00 32.11 15.89
C SER A 793 -38.03 30.97 15.90
N PRO A 794 -38.08 30.11 14.86
CA PRO A 794 -39.02 28.97 14.84
C PRO A 794 -38.87 28.04 16.06
N ARG A 795 -37.68 27.97 16.67
CA ARG A 795 -37.41 27.17 17.88
C ARG A 795 -38.07 27.78 19.14
N ASP A 796 -38.22 29.10 19.17
CA ASP A 796 -38.77 29.81 20.31
C ASP A 796 -40.30 29.89 20.28
N LEU A 797 -40.98 29.57 19.17
CA LEU A 797 -42.42 29.56 19.07
C LEU A 797 -43.11 28.50 19.94
N LYS A 798 -42.49 27.32 20.13
CA LYS A 798 -43.08 26.28 21.01
C LYS A 798 -43.16 26.71 22.45
N PRO A 799 -42.08 27.21 23.08
CA PRO A 799 -42.18 27.79 24.43
C PRO A 799 -43.20 28.91 24.57
N LEU A 800 -43.36 29.76 23.51
CA LEU A 800 -44.40 30.79 23.48
C LEU A 800 -45.80 30.19 23.47
N ALA A 801 -46.00 29.11 22.70
CA ALA A 801 -47.28 28.41 22.64
C ALA A 801 -47.62 27.73 23.98
N ASP A 802 -46.64 27.20 24.70
CA ASP A 802 -46.83 26.65 26.06
C ASP A 802 -47.21 27.72 27.05
N GLU A 803 -46.63 28.93 26.96
CA GLU A 803 -47.04 30.05 27.80
C GLU A 803 -48.42 30.59 27.40
N GLY A 804 -48.75 30.60 26.09
CA GLY A 804 -50.08 30.93 25.56
C GLY A 804 -51.16 29.97 26.08
N LYS A 805 -50.87 28.67 26.26
CA LYS A 805 -51.82 27.71 26.86
C LYS A 805 -52.18 28.09 28.28
N LYS A 806 -51.22 28.63 29.06
CA LYS A 806 -51.52 29.12 30.43
C LYS A 806 -52.41 30.36 30.40
N GLN A 807 -52.26 31.22 29.39
CA GLN A 807 -53.08 32.44 29.26
C GLN A 807 -54.51 32.11 28.83
N VAL A 808 -54.72 31.15 27.93
CA VAL A 808 -56.09 30.78 27.51
C VAL A 808 -56.80 29.92 28.53
N GLY A 809 -56.10 29.27 29.44
CA GLY A 809 -56.60 28.34 30.46
C GLY A 809 -57.19 27.07 29.85
N SER A 810 -58.30 27.18 29.09
CA SER A 810 -58.90 26.10 28.29
C SER A 810 -59.22 26.63 26.91
N GLY A 811 -58.52 26.08 25.86
CA GLY A 811 -58.69 26.57 24.49
C GLY A 811 -57.55 26.23 23.50
N VAL A 812 -57.42 27.06 22.48
CA VAL A 812 -56.50 26.89 21.37
C VAL A 812 -55.57 28.10 21.26
N VAL A 813 -54.31 27.84 21.01
CA VAL A 813 -53.26 28.85 20.81
C VAL A 813 -52.65 28.68 19.43
N LEU A 814 -52.44 29.79 18.72
CA LEU A 814 -51.72 29.85 17.47
C LEU A 814 -50.70 31.00 17.49
N PHE A 815 -49.41 30.69 17.41
CA PHE A 815 -48.39 31.69 17.16
C PHE A 815 -47.83 31.54 15.75
N ILE A 816 -47.71 32.64 15.02
CA ILE A 816 -47.09 32.69 13.69
C ILE A 816 -45.88 33.61 13.77
N GLY A 817 -44.69 33.04 13.65
CA GLY A 817 -43.45 33.79 13.60
C GLY A 817 -43.10 34.14 12.15
N VAL A 818 -42.91 35.43 11.86
CA VAL A 818 -42.46 35.89 10.54
C VAL A 818 -40.99 36.28 10.65
N GLY A 819 -40.15 35.59 9.83
CA GLY A 819 -38.71 35.84 9.73
C GLY A 819 -38.38 37.07 8.91
N GLU A 820 -37.16 37.59 9.03
CA GLU A 820 -36.65 38.69 8.21
C GLU A 820 -36.57 38.32 6.70
N ASP A 821 -36.54 37.02 6.39
CA ASP A 821 -36.57 36.48 5.03
C ASP A 821 -37.97 36.37 4.43
N GLY A 822 -39.01 36.90 5.14
CA GLY A 822 -40.38 36.87 4.72
C GLY A 822 -41.08 35.51 4.88
N LYS A 823 -40.41 34.46 5.36
CA LYS A 823 -41.02 33.16 5.61
C LYS A 823 -41.74 33.15 6.95
N ALA A 824 -42.82 32.38 7.06
CA ALA A 824 -43.57 32.20 8.28
C ALA A 824 -43.38 30.77 8.87
N SER A 825 -43.34 30.72 10.17
CA SER A 825 -43.45 29.49 10.97
C SER A 825 -44.64 29.58 11.90
N ALA A 826 -45.49 28.58 11.89
CA ALA A 826 -46.68 28.51 12.74
C ALA A 826 -46.54 27.41 13.78
N VAL A 827 -46.95 27.68 15.01
CA VAL A 827 -47.10 26.68 16.07
C VAL A 827 -48.54 26.79 16.62
N ALA A 828 -49.26 25.68 16.51
CA ALA A 828 -50.58 25.54 17.13
C ALA A 828 -50.43 24.69 18.40
N ALA A 829 -51.11 25.08 19.46
CA ALA A 829 -51.19 24.32 20.71
C ALA A 829 -52.65 24.27 21.21
N VAL A 830 -53.01 23.14 21.76
CA VAL A 830 -54.34 22.88 22.32
C VAL A 830 -54.18 22.49 23.79
N THR A 831 -55.01 23.02 24.68
CA THR A 831 -54.98 22.63 26.09
C THR A 831 -55.48 21.19 26.25
N GLU A 832 -55.01 20.50 27.30
CA GLU A 832 -55.21 19.07 27.50
C GLU A 832 -56.68 18.65 27.50
N ASP A 833 -57.57 19.47 28.10
CA ASP A 833 -59.04 19.31 28.17
C ASP A 833 -59.70 19.44 26.80
N MET A 834 -59.06 20.10 25.83
CA MET A 834 -59.62 20.37 24.50
C MET A 834 -59.06 19.48 23.39
N VAL A 835 -58.01 18.65 23.67
CA VAL A 835 -57.34 17.77 22.67
C VAL A 835 -58.31 16.73 22.08
N GLY A 836 -59.36 16.35 22.84
CA GLY A 836 -60.40 15.43 22.31
C GLY A 836 -61.33 16.08 21.31
N ARG A 837 -61.40 17.44 21.26
CA ARG A 837 -62.26 18.21 20.35
C ARG A 837 -61.45 18.83 19.18
N PHE A 838 -60.20 19.25 19.41
CA PHE A 838 -59.32 19.91 18.43
C PHE A 838 -57.96 19.25 18.40
N SER A 839 -57.42 19.08 17.18
CA SER A 839 -56.06 18.57 16.97
C SER A 839 -55.13 19.70 16.52
N ALA A 840 -54.08 19.98 17.29
CA ALA A 840 -53.05 20.97 16.91
C ALA A 840 -52.45 20.68 15.52
N VAL A 841 -52.42 19.41 15.09
CA VAL A 841 -51.92 19.02 13.77
C VAL A 841 -52.83 19.54 12.65
N ASP A 842 -54.15 19.46 12.82
CA ASP A 842 -55.10 19.93 11.80
C ASP A 842 -55.12 21.46 11.75
N LEU A 843 -55.10 22.10 12.92
CA LEU A 843 -55.03 23.56 13.04
C LEU A 843 -53.75 24.12 12.37
N VAL A 844 -52.60 23.52 12.63
CA VAL A 844 -51.35 24.02 12.07
C VAL A 844 -51.22 23.73 10.56
N ARG A 845 -51.90 22.67 10.04
CA ARG A 845 -52.00 22.41 8.61
C ARG A 845 -52.85 23.45 7.88
N ALA A 846 -53.94 23.86 8.49
CA ALA A 846 -54.77 24.95 7.99
C ALA A 846 -53.98 26.27 7.95
N ALA A 847 -53.25 26.57 9.01
CA ALA A 847 -52.37 27.73 9.04
C ALA A 847 -51.29 27.65 7.95
N SER A 848 -50.64 26.50 7.81
CA SER A 848 -49.61 26.28 6.79
C SER A 848 -50.15 26.46 5.37
N ALA A 849 -51.35 25.91 5.07
CA ALA A 849 -51.97 26.07 3.75
C ALA A 849 -52.25 27.54 3.43
N ALA A 850 -52.72 28.33 4.38
CA ALA A 850 -52.92 29.78 4.22
C ALA A 850 -51.61 30.55 4.00
N LEU A 851 -50.49 30.06 4.58
CA LEU A 851 -49.12 30.60 4.44
C LEU A 851 -48.39 30.07 3.17
N GLY A 852 -49.09 29.34 2.26
CA GLY A 852 -48.49 28.79 1.06
C GLY A 852 -47.63 27.56 1.30
N GLY A 853 -47.69 26.92 2.45
CA GLY A 853 -46.94 25.72 2.80
C GLY A 853 -47.71 24.44 2.49
N ALA A 854 -47.02 23.30 2.37
CA ALA A 854 -47.61 22.03 1.95
C ALA A 854 -47.78 21.00 3.09
N GLY A 855 -47.56 21.36 4.36
CA GLY A 855 -47.65 20.38 5.43
C GLY A 855 -47.41 20.92 6.82
N GLY A 856 -47.56 20.06 7.82
CA GLY A 856 -47.30 20.34 9.24
C GLY A 856 -47.46 19.07 10.05
N GLY A 857 -46.79 19.00 11.18
CA GLY A 857 -46.78 17.81 12.00
C GLY A 857 -46.48 18.10 13.50
N GLY A 858 -46.76 17.12 14.31
CA GLY A 858 -46.55 17.19 15.75
C GLY A 858 -47.45 16.23 16.50
N ARG A 859 -47.70 16.56 17.76
CA ARG A 859 -48.65 15.82 18.59
C ARG A 859 -50.02 16.56 18.58
N PRO A 860 -51.12 15.86 18.97
CA PRO A 860 -52.42 16.45 19.00
C PRO A 860 -52.53 17.71 19.90
N ASP A 861 -51.68 17.79 20.96
CA ASP A 861 -51.63 18.92 21.90
C ASP A 861 -50.71 20.07 21.42
N MET A 862 -49.76 19.78 20.47
CA MET A 862 -48.81 20.78 19.95
C MET A 862 -48.24 20.35 18.60
N ALA A 863 -48.39 21.17 17.59
CA ALA A 863 -47.85 20.92 16.25
C ALA A 863 -47.26 22.19 15.64
N GLN A 864 -46.35 21.98 14.68
CA GLN A 864 -45.70 23.09 13.97
C GLN A 864 -45.76 22.90 12.47
N ALA A 865 -45.72 23.99 11.74
CA ALA A 865 -45.64 24.05 10.30
C ALA A 865 -44.96 25.32 9.83
N GLY A 866 -44.83 25.53 8.53
CA GLY A 866 -44.31 26.77 7.96
C GLY A 866 -44.84 26.98 6.56
N GLY A 867 -44.59 28.17 6.03
CA GLY A 867 -44.92 28.55 4.68
C GLY A 867 -44.07 29.71 4.20
N PRO A 868 -43.97 29.91 2.86
CA PRO A 868 -43.15 30.98 2.28
C PRO A 868 -43.74 32.37 2.45
N ASP A 869 -45.07 32.46 2.65
CA ASP A 869 -45.83 33.72 2.57
C ASP A 869 -46.13 34.32 3.99
N GLY A 870 -45.10 34.96 4.58
CA GLY A 870 -45.27 35.61 5.90
C GLY A 870 -46.29 36.72 5.91
N ASP A 871 -46.52 37.42 4.80
CA ASP A 871 -47.50 38.48 4.65
C ASP A 871 -48.97 38.00 4.83
N LYS A 872 -49.18 36.66 4.72
CA LYS A 872 -50.49 36.03 4.90
C LYS A 872 -50.72 35.52 6.34
N ALA A 873 -49.94 35.97 7.30
CA ALA A 873 -50.02 35.51 8.70
C ALA A 873 -51.43 35.77 9.29
N ASP A 874 -52.05 36.91 9.05
CA ASP A 874 -53.40 37.19 9.51
C ASP A 874 -54.46 36.29 8.86
N ALA A 875 -54.32 35.97 7.56
CA ALA A 875 -55.20 35.02 6.88
C ALA A 875 -55.06 33.62 7.48
N ALA A 876 -53.87 33.22 7.92
CA ALA A 876 -53.62 31.96 8.58
C ALA A 876 -54.28 31.88 9.96
N ILE A 877 -54.27 32.98 10.73
CA ILE A 877 -55.06 33.10 11.97
C ILE A 877 -56.53 32.94 11.68
N ALA A 878 -57.09 33.63 10.68
CA ALA A 878 -58.49 33.55 10.29
C ALA A 878 -58.87 32.11 9.84
N ALA A 879 -58.00 31.43 9.08
CA ALA A 879 -58.22 30.05 8.66
C ALA A 879 -58.32 29.08 9.86
N VAL A 880 -57.48 29.26 10.86
CA VAL A 880 -57.59 28.46 12.10
C VAL A 880 -58.81 28.77 12.93
N LYS A 881 -59.23 30.08 13.04
CA LYS A 881 -60.46 30.46 13.71
C LYS A 881 -61.70 29.80 13.10
N ALA A 882 -61.70 29.65 11.74
CA ALA A 882 -62.81 29.02 11.04
C ALA A 882 -62.99 27.53 11.33
N LEU A 883 -61.91 26.86 11.85
CA LEU A 883 -61.96 25.45 12.29
C LEU A 883 -62.44 25.28 13.76
N ILE A 884 -62.58 26.36 14.51
CA ILE A 884 -63.04 26.33 15.89
C ILE A 884 -64.59 26.46 15.84
N VAL A 885 -65.26 25.31 15.66
CA VAL A 885 -66.71 25.20 15.56
C VAL A 885 -67.30 24.58 16.82
#